data_3b1776982a3f0c93b5acb533a15e57ea
#
_entry.id   3b1776982a3f0c93b5acb533a15e57ea
#
_cell.length_a   1.000
_cell.length_b   1.000
_cell.length_c   1.000
_cell.angle_alpha   90.00
_cell.angle_beta   90.00
_cell.angle_gamma   90.00
#
_symmetry.space_group_name_H-M   'P 1'
#
loop_
_entity.id
_entity.type
_entity.pdbx_description
1 polymer ?
#
loop_
_entity_poly.entity_id
_entity_poly.type
_entity_poly.pdbx_seq_one_letter_code
_entity_poly.pdbx_strand_id
1 'polypeptide(L)'
;MLSEAKGKVDFHLHSYASNVTDYYAANSFSIPESYSDPFVLERALRQQGMTLLTITDHNSIAGVRELLDAHVEDVFISSELTVTFPEDGCNIHLTVVNVTEAQFAELDRLRGNVYDVIALLDAEIARAAGRKDVNAITYFMTHPLMSTQNRPYGREGALSLAHLEKMLLLCNTFEVRNGTRTRSLNELTEQMICGLDRETIERLANTHGIAPKGDAPWLKTIVGGSDDHSGINPGRTWTEFPLPPGGRATPNDLVEAMRARRTRPAGAHGGPVTLAHAMLKLLHDGQSPARAKGGARSLRLGGPVRSLLRLVFDTDSLRPHERVALEFRTWLGARFDGLVRSRHDSRQRRFESVLASEVHELVRTGELRQLLASAADTDGRIFQVVSTLVNRMFGRYVKRIERSARRDPIRLVKEVVALASSNLLFSMPYLLSYFHQSSDRKIVADVRKAFAIESGQSLVLVTDTFFEINGVARTIWRMVHEAERRGLPLTVVTCLGAAEYERQTARPEVQRLIASGRLKIFRSIVNLDFPQYDGLEIHFPPFLELLEYLQRSGFTRMQVSTPGTIGVAGLMAAKVLQIETSATYHTSFPEYVENYTRDISLEALTWRYMILFYHSVDEVVVPSRFIARLLHERGLRKRKLLILDRWVDLERFHPRHRTAGYWARHGIANEAELVKFVYVGRLGAEKNLALLADAYRAVHARDPRAHLIVIGDG
;
A
#
# COMPACT_ATOMS: atom_id res chain seq x y z
N MET A 1 -10.41 -11.11 39.48
CA MET A 1 -9.76 -9.78 39.47
C MET A 1 -10.77 -8.81 38.86
N LEU A 2 -11.26 -7.86 39.66
CA LEU A 2 -12.09 -6.78 39.13
C LEU A 2 -11.22 -6.00 38.15
N SER A 3 -11.68 -5.80 36.92
CA SER A 3 -11.01 -4.98 35.90
C SER A 3 -10.87 -3.58 36.50
N GLU A 4 -9.64 -3.11 36.74
CA GLU A 4 -9.42 -1.71 37.12
C GLU A 4 -10.05 -0.81 36.07
N ALA A 5 -10.82 0.17 36.53
CA ALA A 5 -11.42 1.13 35.63
C ALA A 5 -10.31 1.93 34.92
N LYS A 6 -10.44 2.09 33.59
CA LYS A 6 -9.42 2.71 32.76
C LYS A 6 -9.91 4.02 32.18
N GLY A 7 -9.06 5.04 32.25
CA GLY A 7 -9.17 6.27 31.49
C GLY A 7 -8.58 6.10 30.10
N LYS A 8 -9.02 6.97 29.18
CA LYS A 8 -8.55 7.03 27.79
C LYS A 8 -8.20 8.45 27.42
N VAL A 9 -7.13 8.59 26.66
CA VAL A 9 -6.72 9.88 26.06
C VAL A 9 -6.15 9.61 24.67
N ASP A 10 -6.53 10.41 23.70
CA ASP A 10 -5.83 10.50 22.43
C ASP A 10 -4.81 11.63 22.52
N PHE A 11 -3.53 11.27 22.45
CA PHE A 11 -2.43 12.22 22.63
C PHE A 11 -1.98 12.88 21.33
N HIS A 12 -2.54 12.47 20.18
CA HIS A 12 -1.98 12.88 18.91
C HIS A 12 -3.08 13.13 17.87
N LEU A 13 -3.48 14.39 17.77
CA LEU A 13 -4.44 14.84 16.75
C LEU A 13 -4.32 16.35 16.54
N HIS A 14 -4.74 16.81 15.36
CA HIS A 14 -4.48 18.17 14.88
C HIS A 14 -5.74 18.91 14.49
N SER A 15 -5.80 20.19 14.86
CA SER A 15 -6.83 21.13 14.44
C SER A 15 -6.31 22.07 13.32
N TYR A 16 -7.18 22.97 12.86
CA TYR A 16 -6.79 24.01 11.91
C TYR A 16 -5.73 24.99 12.45
N ALA A 17 -5.40 24.92 13.74
CA ALA A 17 -4.40 25.78 14.38
C ALA A 17 -2.96 25.23 14.29
N SER A 18 -2.77 24.09 13.64
CA SER A 18 -1.44 23.53 13.34
C SER A 18 -0.65 24.45 12.41
N ASN A 19 0.55 24.86 12.82
CA ASN A 19 1.33 25.90 12.17
C ASN A 19 2.36 25.40 11.14
N VAL A 20 2.56 24.09 11.01
CA VAL A 20 3.56 23.50 10.10
C VAL A 20 2.90 22.45 9.22
N THR A 21 3.26 22.44 7.94
CA THR A 21 2.98 21.33 7.06
C THR A 21 4.28 20.60 6.75
N ASP A 22 4.44 19.39 7.27
CA ASP A 22 5.57 18.52 6.95
C ASP A 22 5.48 17.95 5.52
N TYR A 23 4.33 18.07 4.89
CA TYR A 23 4.12 17.64 3.51
C TYR A 23 4.58 18.71 2.52
N TYR A 24 5.72 18.48 1.86
CA TYR A 24 6.28 19.39 0.82
C TYR A 24 5.25 19.81 -0.23
N ALA A 25 4.39 18.89 -0.66
CA ALA A 25 3.33 19.19 -1.62
C ALA A 25 2.29 20.17 -1.05
N ALA A 26 1.89 20.01 0.22
CA ALA A 26 0.95 20.92 0.87
C ALA A 26 1.54 22.32 1.05
N ASN A 27 2.80 22.42 1.46
CA ASN A 27 3.54 23.70 1.53
C ASN A 27 3.61 24.41 0.18
N SER A 28 3.87 23.67 -0.90
CA SER A 28 3.95 24.24 -2.25
C SER A 28 2.61 24.82 -2.74
N PHE A 29 1.48 24.31 -2.25
CA PHE A 29 0.14 24.75 -2.61
C PHE A 29 -0.53 25.62 -1.52
N SER A 30 0.16 25.93 -0.43
CA SER A 30 -0.40 26.66 0.73
C SER A 30 -1.69 26.00 1.27
N ILE A 31 -1.71 24.68 1.32
CA ILE A 31 -2.81 23.90 1.90
C ILE A 31 -2.46 23.66 3.38
N PRO A 32 -3.33 24.01 4.34
CA PRO A 32 -3.11 23.71 5.75
C PRO A 32 -3.12 22.22 5.99
N GLU A 33 -2.44 21.78 7.04
CA GLU A 33 -2.31 20.37 7.40
C GLU A 33 -3.62 19.78 7.92
N SER A 34 -4.45 20.60 8.56
CA SER A 34 -5.79 20.23 9.03
C SER A 34 -6.79 21.38 8.85
N TYR A 35 -8.04 21.05 8.62
CA TYR A 35 -9.20 21.96 8.65
C TYR A 35 -10.13 21.63 9.82
N SER A 36 -9.72 20.75 10.72
CA SER A 36 -10.57 20.25 11.81
C SER A 36 -10.83 21.34 12.85
N ASP A 37 -12.09 21.58 13.14
CA ASP A 37 -12.51 22.50 14.18
C ASP A 37 -12.33 21.85 15.56
N PRO A 38 -11.73 22.54 16.57
CA PRO A 38 -11.50 21.99 17.91
C PRO A 38 -12.75 21.44 18.58
N PHE A 39 -13.91 22.08 18.40
CA PHE A 39 -15.18 21.62 19.00
C PHE A 39 -15.77 20.41 18.26
N VAL A 40 -15.44 20.22 16.98
CA VAL A 40 -15.80 19.00 16.25
C VAL A 40 -14.94 17.84 16.74
N LEU A 41 -13.64 18.06 16.95
CA LEU A 41 -12.73 17.07 17.51
C LEU A 41 -13.15 16.68 18.95
N GLU A 42 -13.45 17.67 19.79
CA GLU A 42 -13.94 17.43 21.16
C GLU A 42 -15.13 16.49 21.17
N ARG A 43 -16.19 16.79 20.38
CA ARG A 43 -17.37 15.93 20.30
C ARG A 43 -17.05 14.51 19.83
N ALA A 44 -16.16 14.38 18.84
CA ALA A 44 -15.76 13.08 18.34
C ALA A 44 -14.98 12.27 19.39
N LEU A 45 -14.06 12.90 20.12
CA LEU A 45 -13.30 12.28 21.21
C LEU A 45 -14.21 11.81 22.35
N ARG A 46 -15.20 12.63 22.73
CA ARG A 46 -16.23 12.24 23.73
C ARG A 46 -17.03 11.03 23.28
N GLN A 47 -17.44 11.01 22.02
CA GLN A 47 -18.18 9.88 21.43
C GLN A 47 -17.36 8.58 21.44
N GLN A 48 -16.02 8.69 21.32
CA GLN A 48 -15.10 7.55 21.44
C GLN A 48 -14.78 7.17 22.90
N GLY A 49 -15.34 7.91 23.87
CA GLY A 49 -15.20 7.64 25.31
C GLY A 49 -13.85 8.08 25.88
N MET A 50 -13.23 9.12 25.34
CA MET A 50 -12.05 9.74 25.95
C MET A 50 -12.42 10.41 27.26
N THR A 51 -11.63 10.15 28.30
CA THR A 51 -11.84 10.70 29.66
C THR A 51 -11.12 12.01 29.87
N LEU A 52 -9.97 12.20 29.25
CA LEU A 52 -9.22 13.45 29.21
C LEU A 52 -9.03 13.84 27.75
N LEU A 53 -9.03 15.14 27.46
CA LEU A 53 -8.98 15.70 26.12
C LEU A 53 -7.80 16.62 25.95
N THR A 54 -7.15 16.53 24.81
CA THR A 54 -6.14 17.48 24.35
C THR A 54 -6.17 17.57 22.84
N ILE A 55 -5.53 18.61 22.29
CA ILE A 55 -5.21 18.76 20.87
C ILE A 55 -3.72 19.08 20.82
N THR A 56 -3.00 18.42 19.92
CA THR A 56 -1.53 18.50 19.85
C THR A 56 -1.06 19.15 18.56
N ASP A 57 -1.62 20.30 18.24
CA ASP A 57 -1.25 21.05 17.04
C ASP A 57 0.27 21.27 16.96
N HIS A 58 0.82 21.22 15.73
CA HIS A 58 2.24 21.45 15.49
C HIS A 58 2.63 22.86 15.90
N ASN A 59 3.57 22.94 16.86
CA ASN A 59 4.17 24.19 17.33
C ASN A 59 3.11 25.25 17.72
N SER A 60 1.96 24.79 18.23
CA SER A 60 0.83 25.65 18.57
C SER A 60 0.01 25.03 19.70
N ILE A 61 -0.58 25.90 20.53
CA ILE A 61 -1.58 25.53 21.54
C ILE A 61 -2.93 26.20 21.27
N ALA A 62 -3.09 26.85 20.10
CA ALA A 62 -4.26 27.68 19.83
C ALA A 62 -5.54 26.83 19.75
N GLY A 63 -5.49 25.63 19.17
CA GLY A 63 -6.66 24.75 19.07
C GLY A 63 -7.16 24.26 20.43
N VAL A 64 -6.27 23.80 21.29
CA VAL A 64 -6.65 23.36 22.64
C VAL A 64 -7.08 24.53 23.53
N ARG A 65 -6.48 25.71 23.31
CA ARG A 65 -6.84 26.93 24.02
C ARG A 65 -8.27 27.38 23.75
N GLU A 66 -8.76 27.26 22.51
CA GLU A 66 -10.17 27.56 22.20
C GLU A 66 -11.14 26.73 23.06
N LEU A 67 -10.80 25.46 23.33
CA LEU A 67 -11.62 24.61 24.21
C LEU A 67 -11.55 25.07 25.67
N LEU A 68 -10.38 25.47 26.16
CA LEU A 68 -10.19 25.98 27.53
C LEU A 68 -10.91 27.31 27.73
N ASP A 69 -10.81 28.25 26.77
CA ASP A 69 -11.50 29.54 26.81
C ASP A 69 -13.03 29.39 26.80
N ALA A 70 -13.52 28.30 26.19
CA ALA A 70 -14.94 27.91 26.23
C ALA A 70 -15.31 27.10 27.48
N HIS A 71 -14.41 26.94 28.44
CA HIS A 71 -14.63 26.18 29.69
C HIS A 71 -15.04 24.71 29.47
N VAL A 72 -14.52 24.07 28.42
CA VAL A 72 -14.71 22.63 28.21
C VAL A 72 -13.98 21.86 29.31
N GLU A 73 -14.72 20.98 30.01
CA GLU A 73 -14.14 20.19 31.11
C GLU A 73 -13.15 19.13 30.63
N ASP A 74 -12.24 18.72 31.53
CA ASP A 74 -11.28 17.62 31.35
C ASP A 74 -10.29 17.86 30.18
N VAL A 75 -10.05 19.12 29.81
CA VAL A 75 -9.10 19.56 28.77
C VAL A 75 -7.78 20.01 29.40
N PHE A 76 -6.66 19.67 28.78
CA PHE A 76 -5.33 20.11 29.18
C PHE A 76 -4.46 20.48 27.99
N ILE A 77 -3.45 21.34 28.22
CA ILE A 77 -2.57 21.83 27.15
C ILE A 77 -1.52 20.79 26.80
N SER A 78 -1.45 20.46 25.51
CA SER A 78 -0.36 19.70 24.89
C SER A 78 -0.05 20.30 23.53
N SER A 79 1.11 19.99 22.98
CA SER A 79 1.50 20.39 21.61
C SER A 79 2.54 19.42 21.09
N GLU A 80 2.52 19.17 19.80
CA GLU A 80 3.58 18.46 19.08
C GLU A 80 4.61 19.47 18.59
N LEU A 81 5.80 19.45 19.20
CA LEU A 81 6.89 20.34 18.85
C LEU A 81 7.79 19.70 17.78
N THR A 82 8.01 20.41 16.69
CA THR A 82 9.08 20.09 15.75
C THR A 82 10.40 20.59 16.33
N VAL A 83 11.30 19.69 16.70
CA VAL A 83 12.61 20.01 17.29
C VAL A 83 13.74 19.53 16.40
N THR A 84 14.87 20.22 16.43
CA THR A 84 15.96 20.04 15.49
C THR A 84 17.22 19.52 16.17
N PHE A 85 17.89 18.54 15.61
CA PHE A 85 19.26 18.18 15.96
C PHE A 85 20.21 19.23 15.39
N PRO A 86 20.96 19.99 16.22
CA PRO A 86 21.77 21.10 15.74
C PRO A 86 22.97 20.66 14.89
N GLU A 87 23.40 19.41 15.01
CA GLU A 87 24.57 18.89 14.30
C GLU A 87 24.38 18.70 12.80
N ASP A 88 23.14 18.45 12.33
CA ASP A 88 22.88 18.19 10.89
C ASP A 88 21.53 18.72 10.41
N GLY A 89 20.74 19.36 11.32
CA GLY A 89 19.44 19.92 10.99
C GLY A 89 18.32 18.87 10.80
N CYS A 90 18.49 17.66 11.35
CA CYS A 90 17.43 16.66 11.39
C CYS A 90 16.30 17.10 12.32
N ASN A 91 15.07 17.10 11.83
CA ASN A 91 13.89 17.37 12.64
C ASN A 91 13.25 16.07 13.10
N ILE A 92 12.79 16.07 14.33
CA ILE A 92 11.95 15.05 14.95
C ILE A 92 10.79 15.74 15.68
N HIS A 93 9.79 14.95 16.07
CA HIS A 93 8.66 15.46 16.83
C HIS A 93 8.70 14.97 18.28
N LEU A 94 8.43 15.92 19.19
CA LEU A 94 8.25 15.69 20.62
C LEU A 94 6.88 16.23 21.03
N THR A 95 6.00 15.38 21.54
CA THR A 95 4.76 15.85 22.18
C THR A 95 5.01 16.17 23.63
N VAL A 96 4.73 17.43 24.01
CA VAL A 96 4.75 17.90 25.39
C VAL A 96 3.36 17.83 26.00
N VAL A 97 3.24 17.33 27.22
CA VAL A 97 1.98 16.96 27.85
C VAL A 97 1.77 17.73 29.13
N ASN A 98 0.60 18.36 29.29
CA ASN A 98 0.11 19.09 30.43
C ASN A 98 1.01 20.31 30.83
N VAL A 99 1.50 21.01 29.81
CA VAL A 99 2.29 22.23 29.97
C VAL A 99 1.40 23.45 30.23
N THR A 100 1.96 24.50 30.81
CA THR A 100 1.34 25.83 30.87
C THR A 100 1.67 26.63 29.60
N GLU A 101 0.91 27.69 29.32
CA GLU A 101 1.18 28.59 28.19
C GLU A 101 2.60 29.20 28.28
N ALA A 102 3.05 29.57 29.49
CA ALA A 102 4.39 30.12 29.70
C ALA A 102 5.50 29.09 29.39
N GLN A 103 5.32 27.84 29.83
CA GLN A 103 6.24 26.76 29.50
C GLN A 103 6.27 26.48 28.02
N PHE A 104 5.10 26.45 27.35
CA PHE A 104 5.03 26.27 25.91
C PHE A 104 5.78 27.37 25.16
N ALA A 105 5.58 28.65 25.52
CA ALA A 105 6.26 29.77 24.87
C ALA A 105 7.80 29.70 24.99
N GLU A 106 8.32 29.19 26.10
CA GLU A 106 9.76 29.00 26.26
C GLU A 106 10.28 27.80 25.46
N LEU A 107 9.56 26.68 25.47
CA LEU A 107 9.88 25.51 24.65
C LEU A 107 9.85 25.83 23.15
N ASP A 108 8.85 26.59 22.69
CA ASP A 108 8.74 27.02 21.29
C ASP A 108 9.96 27.84 20.84
N ARG A 109 10.49 28.71 21.70
CA ARG A 109 11.70 29.49 21.43
C ARG A 109 12.96 28.62 21.30
N LEU A 110 13.03 27.48 21.98
CA LEU A 110 14.19 26.58 22.01
C LEU A 110 14.17 25.48 20.96
N ARG A 111 13.10 25.34 20.13
CA ARG A 111 12.91 24.23 19.19
C ARG A 111 14.06 24.00 18.21
N GLY A 112 14.89 25.01 17.96
CA GLY A 112 16.07 24.87 17.11
C GLY A 112 17.16 23.92 17.65
N ASN A 113 17.04 23.49 18.93
CA ASN A 113 18.00 22.58 19.55
C ASN A 113 17.27 21.58 20.46
N VAL A 114 17.22 20.31 20.02
CA VAL A 114 16.55 19.23 20.76
C VAL A 114 17.11 19.06 22.20
N TYR A 115 18.39 19.26 22.37
CA TYR A 115 19.04 19.12 23.69
C TYR A 115 18.61 20.20 24.68
N ASP A 116 18.47 21.46 24.22
CA ASP A 116 18.00 22.57 25.05
C ASP A 116 16.53 22.39 25.44
N VAL A 117 15.69 21.94 24.50
CA VAL A 117 14.28 21.62 24.77
C VAL A 117 14.16 20.53 25.83
N ILE A 118 14.94 19.47 25.71
CA ILE A 118 14.94 18.34 26.64
C ILE A 118 15.48 18.79 28.03
N ALA A 119 16.53 19.60 28.06
CA ALA A 119 17.07 20.13 29.31
C ALA A 119 16.05 20.98 30.07
N LEU A 120 15.31 21.85 29.36
CA LEU A 120 14.23 22.64 29.97
C LEU A 120 13.10 21.73 30.49
N LEU A 121 12.67 20.76 29.70
CA LEU A 121 11.63 19.82 30.13
C LEU A 121 12.03 19.03 31.37
N ASP A 122 13.29 18.60 31.47
CA ASP A 122 13.79 17.88 32.61
C ASP A 122 13.85 18.77 33.87
N ALA A 123 14.25 20.05 33.73
CA ALA A 123 14.24 21.02 34.81
C ALA A 123 12.82 21.28 35.35
N GLU A 124 11.83 21.40 34.44
CA GLU A 124 10.43 21.58 34.81
C GLU A 124 9.83 20.31 35.45
N ILE A 125 10.18 19.13 34.97
CA ILE A 125 9.80 17.85 35.56
C ILE A 125 10.36 17.74 37.00
N ALA A 126 11.63 18.11 37.20
CA ALA A 126 12.25 18.09 38.50
C ALA A 126 11.61 19.11 39.46
N ARG A 127 11.27 20.31 38.96
CA ARG A 127 10.58 21.37 39.74
C ARG A 127 9.19 20.92 40.21
N ALA A 128 8.46 20.17 39.39
CA ALA A 128 7.13 19.67 39.72
C ALA A 128 7.15 18.41 40.60
N ALA A 129 8.29 17.77 40.77
CA ALA A 129 8.39 16.51 41.51
C ALA A 129 7.98 16.67 42.99
N GLY A 130 7.02 15.86 43.45
CA GLY A 130 6.49 15.87 44.80
C GLY A 130 5.58 17.06 45.17
N ARG A 131 5.29 17.94 44.22
CA ARG A 131 4.43 19.11 44.41
C ARG A 131 3.06 18.87 43.81
N LYS A 132 2.00 19.06 44.61
CA LYS A 132 0.59 18.90 44.15
C LYS A 132 -0.03 20.22 43.64
N ASP A 133 0.62 21.35 43.93
CA ASP A 133 0.21 22.70 43.56
C ASP A 133 0.73 23.11 42.15
N VAL A 134 1.47 22.26 41.49
CA VAL A 134 2.10 22.51 40.17
C VAL A 134 1.66 21.45 39.18
N ASN A 135 1.49 21.84 37.91
CA ASN A 135 1.23 20.89 36.87
C ASN A 135 2.38 19.89 36.71
N ALA A 136 2.06 18.63 36.84
CA ALA A 136 2.98 17.57 36.44
C ALA A 136 3.07 17.54 34.93
N ILE A 137 4.25 17.71 34.35
CA ILE A 137 4.47 17.69 32.92
C ILE A 137 5.25 16.45 32.48
N THR A 138 5.08 16.02 31.26
CA THR A 138 5.92 14.98 30.66
C THR A 138 6.03 15.22 29.15
N TYR A 139 6.80 14.40 28.47
CA TYR A 139 6.93 14.44 27.01
C TYR A 139 7.25 13.06 26.46
N PHE A 140 7.03 12.88 25.17
CA PHE A 140 7.37 11.66 24.47
C PHE A 140 7.78 11.93 23.02
N MET A 141 8.58 11.03 22.45
CA MET A 141 8.88 11.05 21.03
C MET A 141 7.70 10.48 20.24
N THR A 142 7.12 11.29 19.35
CA THR A 142 6.07 10.88 18.43
C THR A 142 6.64 10.11 17.25
N HIS A 143 5.90 9.13 16.72
CA HIS A 143 6.20 8.31 15.53
C HIS A 143 7.72 8.12 15.26
N PRO A 144 8.48 7.43 16.13
CA PRO A 144 9.94 7.39 16.12
C PRO A 144 10.60 6.94 14.81
N LEU A 145 9.92 6.15 14.01
CA LEU A 145 10.44 5.62 12.74
C LEU A 145 10.01 6.44 11.51
N MET A 146 9.50 7.64 11.69
CA MET A 146 9.06 8.51 10.60
C MET A 146 10.04 9.65 10.35
N SER A 147 10.42 9.85 9.09
CA SER A 147 11.12 11.06 8.67
C SER A 147 10.13 12.20 8.46
N THR A 148 10.30 13.30 9.22
CA THR A 148 9.40 14.46 9.18
C THR A 148 9.69 15.42 8.03
N GLN A 149 10.83 15.32 7.36
CA GLN A 149 11.29 16.30 6.37
C GLN A 149 11.32 15.82 4.93
N ASN A 150 10.60 14.84 4.48
CA ASN A 150 10.67 14.33 3.09
C ASN A 150 12.10 14.22 2.51
N ARG A 151 13.12 14.17 3.38
CA ARG A 151 14.51 13.98 2.99
C ARG A 151 14.76 12.48 2.86
N PRO A 152 15.24 12.00 1.71
CA PRO A 152 15.54 10.59 1.55
C PRO A 152 16.54 10.11 2.59
N TYR A 153 16.27 8.97 3.19
CA TYR A 153 17.17 8.33 4.16
C TYR A 153 18.61 8.26 3.64
N GLY A 154 19.58 8.59 4.51
CA GLY A 154 20.99 8.67 4.18
C GLY A 154 21.44 10.01 3.59
N ARG A 155 20.57 11.02 3.52
CA ARG A 155 20.94 12.40 3.23
C ARG A 155 21.14 13.18 4.52
N GLU A 156 21.96 14.23 4.49
CA GLU A 156 22.18 15.15 5.61
C GLU A 156 20.85 15.74 6.08
N GLY A 157 20.62 15.75 7.38
CA GLY A 157 19.39 16.18 8.02
C GLY A 157 18.19 15.23 7.87
N ALA A 158 18.37 14.04 7.28
CA ALA A 158 17.36 13.00 7.32
C ALA A 158 17.41 12.21 8.64
N LEU A 159 16.26 11.73 9.11
CA LEU A 159 16.22 10.83 10.26
C LEU A 159 17.13 9.62 9.99
N SER A 160 17.99 9.29 10.96
CA SER A 160 18.95 8.18 10.89
C SER A 160 18.84 7.29 12.13
N LEU A 161 19.46 6.11 12.07
CA LEU A 161 19.57 5.23 13.23
C LEU A 161 20.25 5.93 14.40
N ALA A 162 21.28 6.75 14.15
CA ALA A 162 21.98 7.49 15.19
C ALA A 162 21.08 8.48 15.95
N HIS A 163 20.15 9.14 15.27
CA HIS A 163 19.15 10.00 15.91
C HIS A 163 18.21 9.21 16.82
N LEU A 164 17.73 8.05 16.35
CA LEU A 164 16.90 7.16 17.15
C LEU A 164 17.65 6.66 18.40
N GLU A 165 18.90 6.22 18.23
CA GLU A 165 19.75 5.77 19.32
C GLU A 165 19.97 6.86 20.37
N LYS A 166 20.23 8.11 19.94
CA LYS A 166 20.30 9.25 20.85
C LYS A 166 18.98 9.50 21.58
N MET A 167 17.84 9.42 20.88
CA MET A 167 16.54 9.61 21.51
C MET A 167 16.19 8.50 22.49
N LEU A 168 16.65 7.25 22.28
CA LEU A 168 16.52 6.17 23.27
C LEU A 168 17.26 6.47 24.58
N LEU A 169 18.32 7.28 24.55
CA LEU A 169 19.04 7.74 25.74
C LEU A 169 18.36 8.95 26.38
N LEU A 170 17.81 9.85 25.57
CA LEU A 170 17.27 11.15 25.99
C LEU A 170 15.80 11.13 26.40
N CYS A 171 15.01 10.14 25.94
CA CYS A 171 13.59 10.03 26.24
C CYS A 171 13.24 8.77 27.01
N ASN A 172 12.23 8.88 27.89
CA ASN A 172 11.68 7.74 28.63
C ASN A 172 10.31 7.27 28.14
N THR A 173 9.67 8.06 27.27
CA THR A 173 8.33 7.73 26.73
C THR A 173 8.35 7.83 25.21
N PHE A 174 7.70 6.87 24.55
CA PHE A 174 7.64 6.76 23.09
C PHE A 174 6.24 6.41 22.62
N GLU A 175 5.82 7.03 21.52
CA GLU A 175 4.62 6.60 20.80
C GLU A 175 4.93 5.35 19.98
N VAL A 176 4.38 4.20 20.40
CA VAL A 176 4.57 2.92 19.72
C VAL A 176 3.36 2.52 18.86
N ARG A 177 2.23 3.17 19.07
CA ARG A 177 1.02 2.96 18.27
C ARG A 177 0.47 4.28 17.76
N ASN A 178 0.66 4.51 16.48
CA ASN A 178 0.17 5.68 15.77
C ASN A 178 -0.94 5.28 14.80
N GLY A 179 -2.06 6.00 14.82
CA GLY A 179 -3.27 5.68 14.06
C GLY A 179 -3.17 5.94 12.56
N THR A 180 -2.12 6.61 12.07
CA THR A 180 -1.84 6.77 10.64
C THR A 180 -0.81 5.77 10.12
N ARG A 181 -0.11 5.05 11.00
CA ARG A 181 0.97 4.12 10.65
C ARG A 181 0.49 2.68 10.51
N THR A 182 1.20 1.93 9.65
CA THR A 182 0.88 0.52 9.44
C THR A 182 1.10 -0.30 10.70
N ARG A 183 0.35 -1.40 10.82
CA ARG A 183 0.52 -2.35 11.92
C ARG A 183 1.97 -2.81 12.04
N SER A 184 2.61 -3.18 10.93
CA SER A 184 3.99 -3.68 10.93
C SER A 184 5.01 -2.65 11.42
N LEU A 185 4.78 -1.37 11.15
CA LEU A 185 5.65 -0.29 11.62
C LEU A 185 5.45 -0.04 13.12
N ASN A 186 4.20 0.01 13.58
CA ASN A 186 3.87 0.13 14.99
C ASN A 186 4.43 -1.05 15.82
N GLU A 187 4.24 -2.29 15.34
CA GLU A 187 4.78 -3.48 16.00
C GLU A 187 6.31 -3.48 16.02
N LEU A 188 6.98 -3.02 14.97
CA LEU A 188 8.43 -2.86 14.96
C LEU A 188 8.89 -1.83 16.00
N THR A 189 8.20 -0.69 16.07
CA THR A 189 8.48 0.35 17.06
C THR A 189 8.31 -0.21 18.48
N GLU A 190 7.21 -0.92 18.74
CA GLU A 190 6.95 -1.55 20.04
C GLU A 190 8.02 -2.60 20.38
N GLN A 191 8.40 -3.46 19.43
CA GLN A 191 9.46 -4.47 19.61
C GLN A 191 10.82 -3.81 19.92
N MET A 192 11.18 -2.74 19.20
CA MET A 192 12.42 -1.98 19.44
C MET A 192 12.43 -1.38 20.84
N ILE A 193 11.35 -0.70 21.24
CA ILE A 193 11.26 0.01 22.51
C ILE A 193 11.16 -0.96 23.70
N CYS A 194 10.33 -1.98 23.60
CA CYS A 194 10.12 -2.95 24.69
C CYS A 194 11.23 -4.02 24.78
N GLY A 195 12.00 -4.19 23.70
CA GLY A 195 13.14 -5.13 23.65
C GLY A 195 14.46 -4.55 24.15
N LEU A 196 14.50 -3.31 24.63
CA LEU A 196 15.72 -2.70 25.18
C LEU A 196 16.15 -3.41 26.48
N ASP A 197 17.43 -3.63 26.61
CA ASP A 197 18.07 -4.15 27.81
C ASP A 197 19.21 -3.24 28.29
N ARG A 198 19.79 -3.56 29.44
CA ARG A 198 20.87 -2.78 30.04
C ARG A 198 22.09 -2.71 29.12
N GLU A 199 22.48 -3.83 28.53
CA GLU A 199 23.67 -3.93 27.67
C GLU A 199 23.51 -3.04 26.43
N THR A 200 22.35 -3.07 25.81
CA THR A 200 22.02 -2.19 24.68
C THR A 200 22.15 -0.71 25.07
N ILE A 201 21.55 -0.30 26.18
CA ILE A 201 21.61 1.11 26.63
C ILE A 201 23.03 1.53 26.96
N GLU A 202 23.83 0.71 27.66
CA GLU A 202 25.23 1.00 27.96
C GLU A 202 26.08 1.10 26.67
N ARG A 203 25.86 0.23 25.71
CA ARG A 203 26.50 0.30 24.40
C ARG A 203 26.15 1.60 23.66
N LEU A 204 24.88 1.99 23.63
CA LEU A 204 24.44 3.23 23.00
C LEU A 204 25.02 4.46 23.72
N ALA A 205 25.02 4.48 25.03
CA ALA A 205 25.61 5.57 25.86
C ALA A 205 27.08 5.76 25.50
N ASN A 206 27.85 4.67 25.44
CA ASN A 206 29.27 4.72 25.08
C ASN A 206 29.47 5.17 23.61
N THR A 207 28.60 4.76 22.71
CA THR A 207 28.68 5.11 21.27
C THR A 207 28.45 6.60 21.04
N HIS A 208 27.45 7.19 21.73
CA HIS A 208 27.05 8.56 21.50
C HIS A 208 27.58 9.56 22.54
N GLY A 209 28.23 9.11 23.64
CA GLY A 209 28.68 9.95 24.72
C GLY A 209 27.54 10.63 25.48
N ILE A 210 26.34 10.06 25.49
CA ILE A 210 25.14 10.61 26.12
C ILE A 210 24.78 9.74 27.34
N ALA A 211 24.66 10.35 28.50
CA ALA A 211 24.20 9.67 29.69
C ALA A 211 22.70 9.30 29.55
N PRO A 212 22.31 8.02 29.78
CA PRO A 212 20.94 7.60 29.70
C PRO A 212 20.11 8.14 30.87
N LYS A 213 18.82 8.42 30.63
CA LYS A 213 17.92 9.00 31.63
C LYS A 213 17.28 7.97 32.55
N GLY A 214 17.29 8.29 33.87
CA GLY A 214 16.58 7.52 34.90
C GLY A 214 17.34 6.30 35.40
N ASP A 215 16.80 5.66 36.46
CA ASP A 215 17.44 4.53 37.14
C ASP A 215 17.37 3.21 36.34
N ALA A 216 16.39 3.09 35.48
CA ALA A 216 16.20 1.94 34.61
C ALA A 216 15.92 2.39 33.15
N PRO A 217 16.92 2.94 32.45
CA PRO A 217 16.75 3.60 31.17
C PRO A 217 16.34 2.68 30.01
N TRP A 218 16.44 1.37 30.19
CA TRP A 218 15.92 0.36 29.27
C TRP A 218 14.42 0.10 29.42
N LEU A 219 13.80 0.50 30.51
CA LEU A 219 12.36 0.39 30.73
C LEU A 219 11.69 1.67 30.27
N LYS A 220 11.07 1.65 29.11
CA LYS A 220 10.39 2.80 28.52
C LYS A 220 8.89 2.77 28.79
N THR A 221 8.29 3.95 28.88
CA THR A 221 6.83 4.13 28.84
C THR A 221 6.36 4.13 27.40
N ILE A 222 5.23 3.49 27.11
CA ILE A 222 4.66 3.41 25.78
C ILE A 222 3.28 4.07 25.76
N VAL A 223 3.01 4.82 24.67
CA VAL A 223 1.76 5.54 24.43
C VAL A 223 1.29 5.32 23.00
N GLY A 224 0.06 5.76 22.72
CA GLY A 224 -0.50 5.77 21.36
C GLY A 224 -1.43 6.94 21.16
N GLY A 225 -1.54 7.41 19.93
CA GLY A 225 -2.41 8.48 19.48
C GLY A 225 -2.89 8.27 18.04
N SER A 226 -3.97 8.98 17.65
CA SER A 226 -4.58 8.81 16.33
C SER A 226 -3.80 9.43 15.19
N ASP A 227 -3.04 10.49 15.46
CA ASP A 227 -2.35 11.33 14.47
C ASP A 227 -3.34 11.82 13.38
N ASP A 228 -4.55 12.18 13.83
CA ASP A 228 -5.62 12.57 12.91
C ASP A 228 -5.52 14.04 12.51
N HIS A 229 -5.39 14.28 11.21
CA HIS A 229 -5.34 15.60 10.58
C HIS A 229 -6.64 15.96 9.84
N SER A 230 -7.59 15.05 9.79
CA SER A 230 -8.73 15.13 8.89
C SER A 230 -10.10 15.23 9.59
N GLY A 231 -10.15 14.94 10.88
CA GLY A 231 -11.39 14.78 11.62
C GLY A 231 -12.18 13.52 11.27
N ILE A 232 -11.57 12.56 10.51
CA ILE A 232 -12.22 11.29 10.17
C ILE A 232 -12.06 10.27 11.29
N ASN A 233 -10.89 10.24 11.93
CA ASN A 233 -10.48 9.19 12.85
C ASN A 233 -10.02 9.68 14.24
N PRO A 234 -10.54 10.81 14.82
CA PRO A 234 -10.17 11.22 16.17
C PRO A 234 -10.52 10.11 17.17
N GLY A 235 -9.61 9.81 18.08
CA GLY A 235 -9.81 8.76 19.08
C GLY A 235 -9.79 7.32 18.52
N ARG A 236 -9.37 7.12 17.27
CA ARG A 236 -9.20 5.78 16.66
C ARG A 236 -8.12 4.97 17.38
N THR A 237 -7.07 5.66 17.81
CA THR A 237 -5.96 5.14 18.60
C THR A 237 -5.80 6.02 19.82
N TRP A 238 -5.58 5.40 20.97
CA TRP A 238 -5.54 6.09 22.24
C TRP A 238 -4.57 5.42 23.21
N THR A 239 -4.30 6.12 24.31
CA THR A 239 -3.58 5.59 25.46
C THR A 239 -4.56 5.30 26.60
N GLU A 240 -4.52 4.09 27.15
CA GLU A 240 -5.20 3.70 28.37
C GLU A 240 -4.31 3.96 29.59
N PHE A 241 -4.93 4.40 30.69
CA PHE A 241 -4.26 4.60 31.97
C PHE A 241 -5.22 4.26 33.13
N PRO A 242 -4.72 3.86 34.32
CA PRO A 242 -5.58 3.53 35.45
C PRO A 242 -6.29 4.78 35.98
N LEU A 243 -7.59 4.67 36.26
CA LEU A 243 -8.34 5.73 36.93
C LEU A 243 -8.07 5.71 38.42
N PRO A 244 -8.04 6.90 39.08
CA PRO A 244 -7.94 6.99 40.52
C PRO A 244 -9.21 6.47 41.19
N PRO A 245 -9.15 6.12 42.50
CA PRO A 245 -10.34 5.83 43.27
C PRO A 245 -11.33 7.01 43.22
N GLY A 246 -12.57 6.73 42.80
CA GLY A 246 -13.58 7.78 42.55
C GLY A 246 -13.90 8.03 41.07
N GLY A 247 -13.10 7.49 40.14
CA GLY A 247 -13.41 7.39 38.71
C GLY A 247 -13.16 8.65 37.87
N ARG A 248 -12.85 9.82 38.45
CA ARG A 248 -12.49 11.05 37.73
C ARG A 248 -10.99 11.27 37.78
N ALA A 249 -10.34 11.23 36.64
CA ALA A 249 -8.91 11.49 36.49
C ALA A 249 -8.63 12.99 36.23
N THR A 250 -7.49 13.44 36.69
CA THR A 250 -6.91 14.74 36.35
C THR A 250 -5.76 14.55 35.36
N PRO A 251 -5.33 15.60 34.64
CA PRO A 251 -4.11 15.53 33.81
C PRO A 251 -2.85 15.12 34.60
N ASN A 252 -2.75 15.50 35.91
CA ASN A 252 -1.66 15.06 36.75
C ASN A 252 -1.65 13.55 37.03
N ASP A 253 -2.84 12.93 37.23
CA ASP A 253 -2.96 11.46 37.38
C ASP A 253 -2.47 10.74 36.12
N LEU A 254 -2.78 11.29 34.96
CA LEU A 254 -2.29 10.77 33.66
C LEU A 254 -0.77 10.85 33.57
N VAL A 255 -0.17 12.03 33.86
CA VAL A 255 1.29 12.21 33.84
C VAL A 255 1.98 11.27 34.83
N GLU A 256 1.42 11.10 36.04
CA GLU A 256 1.94 10.15 37.02
C GLU A 256 1.84 8.70 36.54
N ALA A 257 0.76 8.32 35.87
CA ALA A 257 0.64 7.00 35.25
C ALA A 257 1.69 6.78 34.15
N MET A 258 1.98 7.82 33.33
CA MET A 258 3.05 7.77 32.34
C MET A 258 4.42 7.60 32.98
N ARG A 259 4.74 8.38 34.01
CA ARG A 259 6.02 8.29 34.76
C ARG A 259 6.19 6.93 35.42
N ALA A 260 5.10 6.37 35.92
CA ALA A 260 5.07 5.05 36.58
C ALA A 260 4.99 3.87 35.58
N ARG A 261 5.05 4.12 34.26
CA ARG A 261 4.94 3.11 33.18
C ARG A 261 3.65 2.29 33.26
N ARG A 262 2.54 2.93 33.67
CA ARG A 262 1.21 2.29 33.79
C ARG A 262 0.27 2.66 32.66
N THR A 263 0.80 3.09 31.52
CA THR A 263 0.04 3.38 30.32
C THR A 263 0.12 2.23 29.33
N ARG A 264 -0.90 2.11 28.48
CA ARG A 264 -0.95 1.11 27.43
C ARG A 264 -1.57 1.71 26.16
N PRO A 265 -0.89 1.62 24.99
CA PRO A 265 -1.46 2.01 23.73
C PRO A 265 -2.57 1.03 23.31
N ALA A 266 -3.66 1.56 22.79
CA ALA A 266 -4.84 0.79 22.37
C ALA A 266 -5.44 1.37 21.08
N GLY A 267 -6.44 0.72 20.52
CA GLY A 267 -7.13 1.15 19.32
C GLY A 267 -6.56 0.53 18.04
N ALA A 268 -6.93 1.11 16.90
CA ALA A 268 -6.63 0.60 15.59
C ALA A 268 -5.28 1.13 15.05
N HIS A 269 -4.65 0.35 14.19
CA HIS A 269 -3.56 0.82 13.36
C HIS A 269 -4.12 1.51 12.11
N GLY A 270 -3.37 2.43 11.54
CA GLY A 270 -3.69 3.05 10.27
C GLY A 270 -2.98 2.38 9.09
N GLY A 271 -2.70 3.19 8.10
CA GLY A 271 -2.00 2.75 6.90
C GLY A 271 -2.10 3.75 5.75
N PRO A 272 -1.57 3.41 4.56
CA PRO A 272 -1.64 4.28 3.40
C PRO A 272 -3.07 4.68 3.01
N VAL A 273 -4.04 3.79 3.20
CA VAL A 273 -5.45 4.08 2.94
C VAL A 273 -5.96 5.18 3.87
N THR A 274 -5.66 5.11 5.17
CA THR A 274 -6.02 6.15 6.15
C THR A 274 -5.45 7.51 5.76
N LEU A 275 -4.17 7.55 5.38
CA LEU A 275 -3.50 8.79 4.93
C LEU A 275 -4.10 9.32 3.62
N ALA A 276 -4.41 8.44 2.65
CA ALA A 276 -5.07 8.84 1.40
C ALA A 276 -6.45 9.47 1.66
N HIS A 277 -7.20 8.92 2.60
CA HIS A 277 -8.51 9.47 2.97
C HIS A 277 -8.39 10.80 3.68
N ALA A 278 -7.39 10.98 4.54
CA ALA A 278 -7.07 12.28 5.12
C ALA A 278 -6.77 13.31 4.03
N MET A 279 -5.96 12.97 3.02
CA MET A 279 -5.71 13.85 1.86
C MET A 279 -6.98 14.18 1.08
N LEU A 280 -7.85 13.20 0.82
CA LEU A 280 -9.14 13.42 0.14
C LEU A 280 -10.06 14.34 0.97
N LYS A 281 -10.06 14.17 2.29
CA LYS A 281 -10.86 15.01 3.20
C LYS A 281 -10.34 16.45 3.24
N LEU A 282 -9.03 16.65 3.26
CA LEU A 282 -8.41 17.99 3.13
C LEU A 282 -8.82 18.67 1.81
N LEU A 283 -8.83 17.94 0.69
CA LEU A 283 -9.33 18.45 -0.58
C LEU A 283 -10.83 18.80 -0.51
N HIS A 284 -11.62 18.03 0.21
CA HIS A 284 -13.04 18.30 0.44
C HIS A 284 -13.25 19.58 1.28
N ASP A 285 -12.58 19.67 2.43
CA ASP A 285 -12.76 20.76 3.39
C ASP A 285 -12.21 22.09 2.86
N GLY A 286 -11.09 22.06 2.12
CA GLY A 286 -10.50 23.23 1.47
C GLY A 286 -11.37 23.87 0.39
N GLN A 287 -12.47 23.23 -0.04
CA GLN A 287 -13.44 23.83 -0.94
C GLN A 287 -14.43 24.78 -0.24
N SER A 288 -14.54 24.72 1.08
CA SER A 288 -15.49 25.53 1.86
C SER A 288 -14.82 26.82 2.33
N PRO A 289 -15.28 28.01 1.86
CA PRO A 289 -14.76 29.28 2.35
C PRO A 289 -14.95 29.45 3.88
N ALA A 290 -15.98 28.81 4.44
CA ALA A 290 -16.27 28.87 5.89
C ALA A 290 -15.27 28.06 6.73
N ARG A 291 -14.63 27.06 6.15
CA ARG A 291 -13.62 26.21 6.82
C ARG A 291 -12.19 26.67 6.57
N ALA A 292 -11.97 27.55 5.57
CA ALA A 292 -10.67 28.16 5.27
C ALA A 292 -10.36 29.31 6.26
N LYS A 293 -10.33 29.00 7.57
CA LYS A 293 -9.85 29.93 8.61
C LYS A 293 -8.32 30.10 8.45
N GLY A 294 -7.78 31.25 8.78
CA GLY A 294 -6.33 31.47 8.78
C GLY A 294 -5.69 31.87 7.44
N GLY A 295 -6.48 32.34 6.43
CA GLY A 295 -5.92 32.87 5.18
C GLY A 295 -5.66 31.82 4.08
N ALA A 296 -6.05 30.57 4.29
CA ALA A 296 -5.94 29.51 3.29
C ALA A 296 -6.75 29.81 2.02
N ARG A 297 -6.15 29.60 0.85
CA ARG A 297 -6.86 29.76 -0.43
C ARG A 297 -7.89 28.65 -0.61
N SER A 298 -9.14 29.04 -0.91
CA SER A 298 -10.19 28.07 -1.28
C SER A 298 -9.81 27.33 -2.56
N LEU A 299 -9.77 25.99 -2.47
CA LEU A 299 -9.53 25.10 -3.61
C LEU A 299 -10.77 25.08 -4.52
N ARG A 300 -10.60 25.35 -5.82
CA ARG A 300 -11.69 25.23 -6.80
C ARG A 300 -11.54 23.91 -7.56
N LEU A 301 -12.27 22.88 -7.14
CA LEU A 301 -12.37 21.62 -7.86
C LEU A 301 -13.58 21.63 -8.81
N GLY A 302 -13.48 20.87 -9.91
CA GLY A 302 -14.58 20.70 -10.85
C GLY A 302 -15.84 20.11 -10.22
N GLY A 303 -17.02 20.42 -10.76
CA GLY A 303 -18.31 20.04 -10.21
C GLY A 303 -18.47 18.57 -9.83
N PRO A 304 -18.14 17.60 -10.73
CA PRO A 304 -18.28 16.19 -10.44
C PRO A 304 -17.36 15.67 -9.32
N VAL A 305 -16.11 16.15 -9.27
CA VAL A 305 -15.17 15.80 -8.20
C VAL A 305 -15.69 16.30 -6.85
N ARG A 306 -16.16 17.55 -6.83
CA ARG A 306 -16.80 18.15 -5.65
C ARG A 306 -18.03 17.37 -5.20
N SER A 307 -18.88 16.93 -6.13
CA SER A 307 -20.06 16.12 -5.82
C SER A 307 -19.70 14.77 -5.25
N LEU A 308 -18.65 14.11 -5.78
CA LEU A 308 -18.14 12.86 -5.26
C LEU A 308 -17.61 13.01 -3.84
N LEU A 309 -16.77 14.01 -3.57
CA LEU A 309 -16.22 14.25 -2.24
C LEU A 309 -17.34 14.54 -1.22
N ARG A 310 -18.36 15.31 -1.61
CA ARG A 310 -19.56 15.49 -0.78
C ARG A 310 -20.33 14.21 -0.53
N LEU A 311 -20.48 13.38 -1.55
CA LEU A 311 -21.15 12.09 -1.42
C LEU A 311 -20.41 11.17 -0.44
N VAL A 312 -19.08 11.21 -0.44
CA VAL A 312 -18.24 10.39 0.42
C VAL A 312 -18.22 10.91 1.86
N PHE A 313 -18.08 12.24 2.06
CA PHE A 313 -17.81 12.81 3.37
C PHE A 313 -19.03 13.46 4.06
N ASP A 314 -20.05 13.88 3.31
CA ASP A 314 -21.24 14.57 3.85
C ASP A 314 -22.47 13.67 3.90
N THR A 315 -22.38 12.40 3.49
CA THR A 315 -23.57 11.51 3.33
C THR A 315 -24.39 11.36 4.61
N ASP A 316 -23.74 11.33 5.77
CA ASP A 316 -24.42 11.18 7.06
C ASP A 316 -25.06 12.49 7.56
N SER A 317 -24.62 13.65 7.03
CA SER A 317 -25.12 14.98 7.38
C SER A 317 -26.20 15.52 6.43
N LEU A 318 -26.38 14.89 5.24
CA LEU A 318 -27.35 15.33 4.25
C LEU A 318 -28.76 14.91 4.60
N ARG A 319 -29.68 15.87 4.64
CA ARG A 319 -31.12 15.59 4.77
C ARG A 319 -31.64 14.84 3.52
N PRO A 320 -32.73 14.05 3.61
CA PRO A 320 -33.24 13.28 2.48
C PRO A 320 -33.47 14.11 1.20
N HIS A 321 -33.95 15.33 1.32
CA HIS A 321 -34.16 16.24 0.19
C HIS A 321 -32.83 16.79 -0.40
N GLU A 322 -31.79 16.96 0.41
CA GLU A 322 -30.46 17.37 -0.04
C GLU A 322 -29.74 16.23 -0.79
N ARG A 323 -29.96 14.98 -0.36
CA ARG A 323 -29.52 13.80 -1.12
C ARG A 323 -30.17 13.75 -2.50
N VAL A 324 -31.50 13.91 -2.55
CA VAL A 324 -32.24 13.98 -3.82
C VAL A 324 -31.79 15.16 -4.68
N ALA A 325 -31.55 16.32 -4.08
CA ALA A 325 -31.05 17.50 -4.79
C ALA A 325 -29.60 17.30 -5.32
N LEU A 326 -28.76 16.59 -4.58
CA LEU A 326 -27.40 16.24 -5.01
C LEU A 326 -27.42 15.22 -6.15
N GLU A 327 -28.29 14.22 -6.05
CA GLU A 327 -28.55 13.23 -7.10
C GLU A 327 -29.09 13.90 -8.36
N PHE A 328 -30.05 14.83 -8.21
CA PHE A 328 -30.61 15.60 -9.32
C PHE A 328 -29.60 16.57 -9.96
N ARG A 329 -28.77 17.24 -9.17
CA ARG A 329 -27.69 18.11 -9.68
C ARG A 329 -26.59 17.35 -10.40
N THR A 330 -26.21 16.17 -9.91
CA THR A 330 -25.26 15.28 -10.62
C THR A 330 -25.85 14.79 -11.93
N TRP A 331 -27.14 14.42 -11.93
CA TRP A 331 -27.87 14.04 -13.15
C TRP A 331 -28.02 15.21 -14.13
N LEU A 332 -28.41 16.40 -13.65
CA LEU A 332 -28.56 17.60 -14.48
C LEU A 332 -27.22 18.03 -15.10
N GLY A 333 -26.14 18.05 -14.30
CA GLY A 333 -24.80 18.35 -14.79
C GLY A 333 -24.36 17.40 -15.90
N ALA A 334 -24.59 16.09 -15.74
CA ALA A 334 -24.29 15.10 -16.76
C ALA A 334 -25.10 15.30 -18.07
N ARG A 335 -26.31 15.85 -17.97
CA ARG A 335 -27.23 16.02 -19.13
C ARG A 335 -27.08 17.38 -19.83
N PHE A 336 -26.73 18.45 -19.09
CA PHE A 336 -26.61 19.80 -19.64
C PHE A 336 -25.20 20.19 -20.09
N ASP A 337 -24.14 19.49 -19.66
CA ASP A 337 -22.77 19.69 -20.15
C ASP A 337 -22.62 19.46 -21.67
N GLY A 338 -23.59 18.80 -22.31
CA GLY A 338 -23.68 18.68 -23.75
C GLY A 338 -24.19 19.91 -24.48
N LEU A 339 -24.84 20.85 -23.79
CA LEU A 339 -25.54 22.00 -24.41
C LEU A 339 -24.80 23.34 -24.31
N VAL A 340 -23.87 23.52 -23.37
CA VAL A 340 -23.10 24.76 -23.21
C VAL A 340 -21.77 24.67 -23.93
N ARG A 341 -21.77 25.17 -25.19
CA ARG A 341 -20.58 25.33 -26.03
C ARG A 341 -19.69 26.49 -25.54
N SER A 342 -18.61 26.17 -24.84
CA SER A 342 -17.47 27.08 -24.66
C SER A 342 -16.17 26.37 -25.06
N ARG A 343 -15.33 27.04 -25.83
CA ARG A 343 -14.19 26.52 -26.59
C ARG A 343 -12.92 26.15 -25.76
N HIS A 344 -12.93 26.24 -24.46
CA HIS A 344 -11.76 25.91 -23.62
C HIS A 344 -11.98 24.61 -22.83
N ASP A 345 -11.02 23.71 -22.97
CA ASP A 345 -10.79 22.47 -22.22
C ASP A 345 -11.77 21.30 -22.42
N SER A 346 -11.72 20.72 -23.63
CA SER A 346 -12.50 19.54 -24.01
C SER A 346 -12.12 18.25 -23.26
N ARG A 347 -10.93 18.21 -22.61
CA ARG A 347 -10.42 17.00 -21.90
C ARG A 347 -10.99 16.91 -20.49
N GLN A 348 -10.95 17.99 -19.73
CA GLN A 348 -11.48 18.03 -18.36
C GLN A 348 -12.99 17.78 -18.35
N ARG A 349 -13.75 18.34 -19.29
CA ARG A 349 -15.19 18.11 -19.42
C ARG A 349 -15.55 16.66 -19.76
N ARG A 350 -14.75 15.97 -20.57
CA ARG A 350 -14.98 14.54 -20.85
C ARG A 350 -14.79 13.68 -19.62
N PHE A 351 -13.76 13.97 -18.82
CA PHE A 351 -13.50 13.30 -17.56
C PHE A 351 -14.65 13.52 -16.57
N GLU A 352 -15.05 14.78 -16.36
CA GLU A 352 -16.14 15.16 -15.48
C GLU A 352 -17.47 14.52 -15.87
N SER A 353 -17.76 14.42 -17.16
CA SER A 353 -18.95 13.76 -17.70
C SER A 353 -18.93 12.24 -17.46
N VAL A 354 -17.79 11.59 -17.63
CA VAL A 354 -17.65 10.14 -17.35
C VAL A 354 -17.81 9.87 -15.86
N LEU A 355 -17.17 10.66 -15.01
CA LEU A 355 -17.28 10.53 -13.55
C LEU A 355 -18.73 10.73 -13.08
N ALA A 356 -19.38 11.81 -13.55
CA ALA A 356 -20.78 12.08 -13.19
C ALA A 356 -21.71 10.93 -13.61
N SER A 357 -21.47 10.34 -14.78
CA SER A 357 -22.24 9.19 -15.25
C SER A 357 -22.02 7.94 -14.40
N GLU A 358 -20.78 7.67 -13.91
CA GLU A 358 -20.52 6.52 -13.04
C GLU A 358 -21.12 6.73 -11.65
N VAL A 359 -20.97 7.91 -11.07
CA VAL A 359 -21.58 8.24 -9.77
C VAL A 359 -23.11 8.11 -9.85
N HIS A 360 -23.71 8.65 -10.92
CA HIS A 360 -25.16 8.52 -11.15
C HIS A 360 -25.59 7.05 -11.24
N GLU A 361 -24.84 6.21 -11.96
CA GLU A 361 -25.14 4.80 -12.11
C GLU A 361 -25.04 4.03 -10.78
N LEU A 362 -24.00 4.29 -9.97
CA LEU A 362 -23.85 3.72 -8.63
C LEU A 362 -25.04 4.07 -7.70
N VAL A 363 -25.52 5.33 -7.78
CA VAL A 363 -26.67 5.78 -7.01
C VAL A 363 -27.95 5.11 -7.51
N ARG A 364 -28.18 5.14 -8.85
CA ARG A 364 -29.39 4.59 -9.49
C ARG A 364 -29.56 3.09 -9.27
N THR A 365 -28.48 2.31 -9.31
CA THR A 365 -28.51 0.86 -9.08
C THR A 365 -28.61 0.46 -7.60
N GLY A 366 -28.46 1.41 -6.68
CA GLY A 366 -28.39 1.15 -5.25
C GLY A 366 -27.05 0.54 -4.79
N GLU A 367 -26.11 0.32 -5.70
CA GLU A 367 -24.80 -0.27 -5.39
C GLU A 367 -24.00 0.60 -4.42
N LEU A 368 -24.11 1.93 -4.54
CA LEU A 368 -23.48 2.83 -3.57
C LEU A 368 -23.92 2.54 -2.13
N ARG A 369 -25.21 2.27 -1.89
CA ARG A 369 -25.73 1.92 -0.55
C ARG A 369 -25.15 0.60 -0.07
N GLN A 370 -25.00 -0.38 -0.96
CA GLN A 370 -24.40 -1.68 -0.62
C GLN A 370 -22.92 -1.50 -0.26
N LEU A 371 -22.15 -0.73 -1.03
CA LEU A 371 -20.74 -0.42 -0.75
C LEU A 371 -20.58 0.28 0.61
N LEU A 372 -21.42 1.26 0.90
CA LEU A 372 -21.40 1.98 2.18
C LEU A 372 -21.81 1.10 3.37
N ALA A 373 -22.65 0.09 3.16
CA ALA A 373 -23.11 -0.82 4.21
C ALA A 373 -22.18 -2.01 4.45
N SER A 374 -21.34 -2.37 3.48
CA SER A 374 -20.54 -3.60 3.52
C SER A 374 -19.24 -3.48 4.31
N ALA A 375 -18.76 -2.27 4.55
CA ALA A 375 -17.50 -2.07 5.27
C ALA A 375 -17.72 -1.79 6.75
N ALA A 376 -16.84 -2.35 7.58
CA ALA A 376 -16.92 -2.26 9.04
C ALA A 376 -16.56 -0.86 9.58
N ASP A 377 -15.73 -0.11 8.85
CA ASP A 377 -15.25 1.21 9.26
C ASP A 377 -15.35 2.26 8.13
N THR A 378 -15.07 3.51 8.48
CA THR A 378 -15.13 4.64 7.55
C THR A 378 -14.08 4.53 6.45
N ASP A 379 -12.86 4.12 6.78
CA ASP A 379 -11.79 3.94 5.79
C ASP A 379 -12.16 2.88 4.75
N GLY A 380 -12.68 1.73 5.18
CA GLY A 380 -13.16 0.68 4.29
C GLY A 380 -14.28 1.16 3.36
N ARG A 381 -15.23 1.95 3.88
CA ARG A 381 -16.33 2.53 3.07
C ARG A 381 -15.81 3.47 1.98
N ILE A 382 -14.94 4.39 2.33
CA ILE A 382 -14.35 5.34 1.38
C ILE A 382 -13.53 4.59 0.32
N PHE A 383 -12.70 3.65 0.75
CA PHE A 383 -11.86 2.86 -0.15
C PHE A 383 -12.70 2.07 -1.18
N GLN A 384 -13.76 1.40 -0.74
CA GLN A 384 -14.64 0.65 -1.63
C GLN A 384 -15.32 1.54 -2.68
N VAL A 385 -15.80 2.72 -2.28
CA VAL A 385 -16.42 3.66 -3.22
C VAL A 385 -15.41 4.17 -4.24
N VAL A 386 -14.24 4.61 -3.79
CA VAL A 386 -13.21 5.18 -4.67
C VAL A 386 -12.65 4.11 -5.60
N SER A 387 -12.29 2.93 -5.08
CA SER A 387 -11.74 1.85 -5.90
C SER A 387 -12.74 1.34 -6.94
N THR A 388 -14.03 1.21 -6.58
CA THR A 388 -15.10 0.86 -7.52
C THR A 388 -15.21 1.88 -8.65
N LEU A 389 -15.18 3.17 -8.34
CA LEU A 389 -15.22 4.24 -9.35
C LEU A 389 -14.00 4.21 -10.26
N VAL A 390 -12.80 4.08 -9.70
CA VAL A 390 -11.54 3.95 -10.46
C VAL A 390 -11.61 2.76 -11.41
N ASN A 391 -12.05 1.61 -10.94
CA ASN A 391 -12.18 0.38 -11.72
C ASN A 391 -13.19 0.53 -12.86
N ARG A 392 -14.37 1.10 -12.61
CA ARG A 392 -15.39 1.35 -13.62
C ARG A 392 -14.92 2.33 -14.69
N MET A 393 -14.29 3.43 -14.29
CA MET A 393 -13.72 4.40 -15.21
C MET A 393 -12.63 3.75 -16.07
N PHE A 394 -11.73 2.98 -15.47
CA PHE A 394 -10.71 2.23 -16.19
C PHE A 394 -11.33 1.30 -17.23
N GLY A 395 -12.29 0.49 -16.84
CA GLY A 395 -12.99 -0.44 -17.74
C GLY A 395 -13.66 0.26 -18.93
N ARG A 396 -14.30 1.43 -18.71
CA ARG A 396 -14.87 2.22 -19.80
C ARG A 396 -13.82 2.75 -20.78
N TYR A 397 -12.68 3.23 -20.28
CA TYR A 397 -11.61 3.71 -21.13
C TYR A 397 -10.97 2.57 -21.95
N VAL A 398 -10.72 1.43 -21.31
CA VAL A 398 -10.19 0.24 -22.01
C VAL A 398 -11.11 -0.20 -23.16
N LYS A 399 -12.43 -0.28 -22.93
CA LYS A 399 -13.41 -0.58 -23.98
C LYS A 399 -13.47 0.49 -25.08
N ARG A 400 -13.19 1.75 -24.78
CA ARG A 400 -13.07 2.82 -25.79
C ARG A 400 -11.80 2.67 -26.62
N ILE A 401 -10.67 2.34 -25.97
CA ILE A 401 -9.39 2.06 -26.63
C ILE A 401 -9.57 0.91 -27.61
N GLU A 402 -10.18 -0.19 -27.20
CA GLU A 402 -10.47 -1.35 -28.05
C GLU A 402 -11.25 -0.95 -29.32
N ARG A 403 -12.34 -0.16 -29.16
CA ARG A 403 -13.15 0.32 -30.29
C ARG A 403 -12.40 1.31 -31.20
N SER A 404 -11.48 2.09 -30.62
CA SER A 404 -10.73 3.14 -31.35
C SER A 404 -9.52 2.57 -32.08
N ALA A 405 -8.88 1.53 -31.54
CA ALA A 405 -7.71 0.87 -32.12
C ALA A 405 -7.96 0.35 -33.55
N ARG A 406 -9.21 -0.02 -33.83
CA ARG A 406 -9.63 -0.53 -35.15
C ARG A 406 -9.93 0.58 -36.18
N ARG A 407 -9.97 1.89 -35.79
CA ARG A 407 -10.52 2.96 -36.63
C ARG A 407 -9.64 4.19 -36.79
N ASP A 408 -8.88 4.62 -35.78
CA ASP A 408 -8.15 5.91 -35.77
C ASP A 408 -7.00 5.91 -34.78
N PRO A 409 -5.72 5.90 -35.24
CA PRO A 409 -4.53 5.92 -34.37
C PRO A 409 -4.42 7.18 -33.50
N ILE A 410 -4.85 8.34 -34.00
CA ILE A 410 -4.78 9.60 -33.24
C ILE A 410 -5.78 9.56 -32.08
N ARG A 411 -6.96 9.00 -32.33
CA ARG A 411 -7.98 8.82 -31.30
C ARG A 411 -7.52 7.81 -30.24
N LEU A 412 -6.83 6.75 -30.64
CA LEU A 412 -6.22 5.77 -29.73
C LEU A 412 -5.28 6.46 -28.72
N VAL A 413 -4.34 7.28 -29.20
CA VAL A 413 -3.42 8.04 -28.33
C VAL A 413 -4.19 8.94 -27.36
N LYS A 414 -5.23 9.63 -27.84
CA LYS A 414 -6.05 10.49 -26.98
C LYS A 414 -6.80 9.72 -25.89
N GLU A 415 -7.31 8.54 -26.17
CA GLU A 415 -8.01 7.70 -25.18
C GLU A 415 -7.04 7.09 -24.17
N VAL A 416 -5.83 6.69 -24.59
CA VAL A 416 -4.78 6.22 -23.68
C VAL A 416 -4.32 7.33 -22.70
N VAL A 417 -4.12 8.55 -23.21
CA VAL A 417 -3.78 9.72 -22.36
C VAL A 417 -4.93 10.04 -21.40
N ALA A 418 -6.18 9.97 -21.87
CA ALA A 418 -7.34 10.20 -21.02
C ALA A 418 -7.48 9.14 -19.92
N LEU A 419 -7.22 7.87 -20.23
CA LEU A 419 -7.17 6.77 -19.26
C LEU A 419 -6.13 7.05 -18.18
N ALA A 420 -4.89 7.35 -18.59
CA ALA A 420 -3.80 7.61 -17.67
C ALA A 420 -4.11 8.81 -16.76
N SER A 421 -4.58 9.92 -17.34
CA SER A 421 -4.85 11.15 -16.59
C SER A 421 -6.01 11.01 -15.60
N SER A 422 -7.08 10.31 -15.98
CA SER A 422 -8.27 10.15 -15.14
C SER A 422 -8.04 9.20 -13.96
N ASN A 423 -7.36 8.07 -14.21
CA ASN A 423 -7.03 7.14 -13.14
C ASN A 423 -6.00 7.74 -12.18
N LEU A 424 -5.04 8.52 -12.69
CA LEU A 424 -4.03 9.17 -11.88
C LEU A 424 -4.67 10.12 -10.85
N LEU A 425 -5.68 10.89 -11.23
CA LEU A 425 -6.30 11.89 -10.34
C LEU A 425 -6.88 11.28 -9.06
N PHE A 426 -7.64 10.17 -9.16
CA PHE A 426 -8.24 9.52 -8.00
C PHE A 426 -7.30 8.56 -7.27
N SER A 427 -6.38 7.95 -8.02
CA SER A 427 -5.38 7.06 -7.43
C SER A 427 -4.21 7.82 -6.81
N MET A 428 -3.99 9.10 -7.16
CA MET A 428 -2.85 9.88 -6.70
C MET A 428 -2.75 9.99 -5.18
N PRO A 429 -3.81 10.29 -4.40
CA PRO A 429 -3.73 10.30 -2.95
C PRO A 429 -3.27 8.95 -2.38
N TYR A 430 -3.76 7.85 -2.95
CA TYR A 430 -3.33 6.50 -2.57
C TYR A 430 -1.87 6.26 -2.96
N LEU A 431 -1.49 6.51 -4.21
CA LEU A 431 -0.12 6.32 -4.67
C LEU A 431 0.89 7.10 -3.84
N LEU A 432 0.59 8.37 -3.55
CA LEU A 432 1.43 9.21 -2.69
C LEU A 432 1.52 8.67 -1.27
N SER A 433 0.40 8.23 -0.70
CA SER A 433 0.35 7.67 0.66
C SER A 433 1.12 6.36 0.76
N TYR A 434 0.94 5.45 -0.20
CA TYR A 434 1.70 4.20 -0.25
C TYR A 434 3.19 4.44 -0.44
N PHE A 435 3.56 5.33 -1.35
CA PHE A 435 4.96 5.68 -1.59
C PHE A 435 5.58 6.32 -0.35
N HIS A 436 4.89 7.29 0.27
CA HIS A 436 5.36 7.96 1.49
C HIS A 436 5.61 6.96 2.61
N GLN A 437 4.65 6.11 2.94
CA GLN A 437 4.81 5.11 4.02
C GLN A 437 5.80 3.99 3.67
N SER A 438 6.14 3.81 2.40
CA SER A 438 7.15 2.83 1.97
C SER A 438 8.56 3.43 1.92
N SER A 439 8.72 4.76 1.99
CA SER A 439 10.02 5.44 1.95
C SER A 439 10.89 5.13 3.18
N ASP A 440 10.28 4.73 4.28
CA ASP A 440 10.95 4.42 5.56
C ASP A 440 11.59 3.01 5.59
N ARG A 441 11.52 2.23 4.51
CA ARG A 441 12.04 0.84 4.49
C ARG A 441 13.52 0.70 4.83
N LYS A 442 14.35 1.69 4.48
CA LYS A 442 15.78 1.64 4.77
C LYS A 442 16.05 1.78 6.26
N ILE A 443 15.42 2.77 6.93
CA ILE A 443 15.57 2.92 8.38
C ILE A 443 14.97 1.71 9.11
N VAL A 444 13.85 1.17 8.62
CA VAL A 444 13.25 -0.08 9.12
C VAL A 444 14.25 -1.24 9.05
N ALA A 445 14.98 -1.40 7.94
CA ALA A 445 15.98 -2.45 7.79
C ALA A 445 17.16 -2.26 8.74
N ASP A 446 17.63 -1.02 8.91
CA ASP A 446 18.74 -0.70 9.82
C ASP A 446 18.34 -0.92 11.29
N VAL A 447 17.13 -0.52 11.67
CA VAL A 447 16.58 -0.77 13.02
C VAL A 447 16.47 -2.27 13.29
N ARG A 448 15.90 -3.05 12.37
CA ARG A 448 15.82 -4.51 12.53
C ARG A 448 17.19 -5.14 12.75
N LYS A 449 18.18 -4.70 11.97
CA LYS A 449 19.57 -5.17 12.09
C LYS A 449 20.20 -4.76 13.43
N ALA A 450 20.07 -3.49 13.82
CA ALA A 450 20.70 -2.94 15.03
C ALA A 450 20.14 -3.54 16.32
N PHE A 451 18.84 -3.85 16.33
CA PHE A 451 18.13 -4.39 17.50
C PHE A 451 17.82 -5.90 17.37
N ALA A 452 18.46 -6.61 16.42
CA ALA A 452 18.31 -8.06 16.18
C ALA A 452 16.83 -8.52 16.06
N ILE A 453 15.97 -7.67 15.48
CA ILE A 453 14.55 -7.98 15.28
C ILE A 453 14.40 -8.76 13.98
N GLU A 454 14.06 -10.04 14.09
CA GLU A 454 13.88 -10.89 12.93
C GLU A 454 12.75 -10.40 12.03
N SER A 455 13.00 -10.44 10.73
CA SER A 455 11.96 -10.25 9.72
C SER A 455 11.73 -11.57 8.99
N GLY A 456 10.53 -12.08 9.05
CA GLY A 456 10.14 -13.19 8.18
C GLY A 456 10.29 -12.76 6.72
N GLN A 457 11.06 -13.51 5.92
CA GLN A 457 11.07 -13.31 4.47
C GLN A 457 9.78 -13.90 3.90
N SER A 458 9.04 -13.12 3.13
CA SER A 458 7.83 -13.59 2.44
C SER A 458 7.90 -13.22 0.96
N LEU A 459 7.63 -14.22 0.10
CA LEU A 459 7.68 -14.09 -1.34
C LEU A 459 6.26 -14.09 -1.92
N VAL A 460 5.97 -13.08 -2.73
CA VAL A 460 4.80 -13.10 -3.61
C VAL A 460 5.22 -13.40 -5.04
N LEU A 461 4.54 -14.35 -5.69
CA LEU A 461 4.71 -14.69 -7.08
C LEU A 461 3.49 -14.22 -7.86
N VAL A 462 3.68 -13.29 -8.80
CA VAL A 462 2.61 -12.71 -9.62
C VAL A 462 2.63 -13.32 -11.00
N THR A 463 1.49 -13.82 -11.48
CA THR A 463 1.39 -14.51 -12.78
C THR A 463 0.00 -14.38 -13.41
N ASP A 464 -0.03 -14.25 -14.74
CA ASP A 464 -1.29 -14.26 -15.52
C ASP A 464 -1.76 -15.70 -15.82
N THR A 465 -0.88 -16.70 -15.75
CA THR A 465 -1.12 -18.03 -16.36
C THR A 465 -1.29 -19.18 -15.34
N PHE A 466 -1.64 -18.90 -14.09
CA PHE A 466 -1.68 -19.91 -13.03
C PHE A 466 -2.60 -21.11 -13.32
N PHE A 467 -3.72 -20.88 -13.99
CA PHE A 467 -4.72 -21.91 -14.30
C PHE A 467 -4.66 -22.43 -15.76
N GLU A 468 -3.72 -21.95 -16.54
CA GLU A 468 -3.55 -22.42 -17.92
C GLU A 468 -2.87 -23.79 -17.99
N ILE A 469 -3.12 -24.52 -19.10
CA ILE A 469 -2.46 -25.80 -19.37
C ILE A 469 -1.14 -25.53 -20.10
N ASN A 470 -0.13 -25.09 -19.37
CA ASN A 470 1.19 -24.82 -19.93
C ASN A 470 2.33 -25.16 -18.93
N GLY A 471 3.58 -25.12 -19.41
CA GLY A 471 4.76 -25.45 -18.61
C GLY A 471 5.04 -24.45 -17.47
N VAL A 472 4.65 -23.18 -17.65
CA VAL A 472 4.83 -22.14 -16.63
C VAL A 472 3.89 -22.40 -15.45
N ALA A 473 2.60 -22.57 -15.73
CA ALA A 473 1.58 -22.88 -14.72
C ALA A 473 1.96 -24.13 -13.92
N ARG A 474 2.35 -25.22 -14.59
CA ARG A 474 2.81 -26.46 -13.93
C ARG A 474 4.00 -26.22 -13.01
N THR A 475 4.95 -25.40 -13.41
CA THR A 475 6.12 -25.05 -12.60
C THR A 475 5.68 -24.29 -11.34
N ILE A 476 4.79 -23.30 -11.47
CA ILE A 476 4.29 -22.50 -10.35
C ILE A 476 3.48 -23.39 -9.38
N TRP A 477 2.61 -24.26 -9.89
CA TRP A 477 1.87 -25.23 -9.06
C TRP A 477 2.80 -26.09 -8.19
N ARG A 478 3.87 -26.61 -8.80
CA ARG A 478 4.89 -27.39 -8.05
C ARG A 478 5.62 -26.54 -7.01
N MET A 479 5.95 -25.29 -7.34
CA MET A 479 6.56 -24.35 -6.39
C MET A 479 5.66 -24.13 -5.16
N VAL A 480 4.34 -23.96 -5.37
CA VAL A 480 3.37 -23.78 -4.29
C VAL A 480 3.33 -25.02 -3.38
N HIS A 481 3.23 -26.21 -3.97
CA HIS A 481 3.18 -27.47 -3.20
C HIS A 481 4.49 -27.74 -2.45
N GLU A 482 5.64 -27.46 -3.07
CA GLU A 482 6.92 -27.62 -2.41
C GLU A 482 7.13 -26.58 -1.30
N ALA A 483 6.69 -25.34 -1.51
CA ALA A 483 6.69 -24.33 -0.46
C ALA A 483 5.76 -24.71 0.71
N GLU A 484 4.59 -25.28 0.41
CA GLU A 484 3.68 -25.81 1.43
C GLU A 484 4.34 -26.94 2.25
N ARG A 485 4.95 -27.91 1.55
CA ARG A 485 5.62 -29.04 2.17
C ARG A 485 6.80 -28.63 3.08
N ARG A 486 7.53 -27.55 2.69
CA ARG A 486 8.68 -27.03 3.45
C ARG A 486 8.33 -25.92 4.42
N GLY A 487 7.07 -25.52 4.55
CA GLY A 487 6.66 -24.40 5.39
C GLY A 487 7.19 -23.03 4.93
N LEU A 488 7.60 -22.91 3.65
CA LEU A 488 8.14 -21.65 3.11
C LEU A 488 7.00 -20.65 2.81
N PRO A 489 7.18 -19.36 3.13
CA PRO A 489 6.16 -18.32 2.94
C PRO A 489 6.11 -17.85 1.48
N LEU A 490 5.42 -18.61 0.63
CA LEU A 490 5.16 -18.29 -0.77
C LEU A 490 3.65 -18.10 -0.97
N THR A 491 3.27 -16.97 -1.57
CA THR A 491 1.89 -16.70 -2.00
C THR A 491 1.88 -16.41 -3.51
N VAL A 492 0.96 -17.03 -4.24
CA VAL A 492 0.72 -16.74 -5.66
C VAL A 492 -0.42 -15.73 -5.79
N VAL A 493 -0.25 -14.77 -6.67
CA VAL A 493 -1.27 -13.77 -7.01
C VAL A 493 -1.57 -13.85 -8.50
N THR A 494 -2.86 -13.96 -8.83
CA THR A 494 -3.33 -14.03 -10.22
C THR A 494 -4.65 -13.27 -10.41
N CYS A 495 -5.04 -13.05 -11.66
CA CYS A 495 -6.29 -12.36 -12.02
C CYS A 495 -7.06 -13.20 -13.04
N LEU A 496 -8.38 -13.35 -12.86
CA LEU A 496 -9.24 -14.14 -13.72
C LEU A 496 -10.49 -13.34 -14.13
N GLY A 497 -11.00 -13.64 -15.32
CA GLY A 497 -12.32 -13.21 -15.74
C GLY A 497 -13.43 -13.80 -14.86
N ALA A 498 -14.60 -13.20 -14.86
CA ALA A 498 -15.69 -13.55 -13.93
C ALA A 498 -16.07 -15.04 -13.98
N ALA A 499 -16.28 -15.60 -15.18
CA ALA A 499 -16.69 -17.01 -15.33
C ALA A 499 -15.60 -17.98 -14.87
N GLU A 500 -14.34 -17.70 -15.20
CA GLU A 500 -13.20 -18.51 -14.78
C GLU A 500 -12.96 -18.40 -13.27
N TYR A 501 -13.11 -17.22 -12.70
CA TYR A 501 -13.04 -17.01 -11.26
C TYR A 501 -13.99 -17.91 -10.49
N GLU A 502 -15.28 -17.91 -10.86
CA GLU A 502 -16.30 -18.76 -10.22
C GLU A 502 -15.97 -20.26 -10.37
N ARG A 503 -15.54 -20.67 -11.57
CA ARG A 503 -15.18 -22.07 -11.87
C ARG A 503 -13.97 -22.54 -11.06
N GLN A 504 -12.92 -21.72 -10.98
CA GLN A 504 -11.69 -22.10 -10.29
C GLN A 504 -11.84 -22.03 -8.77
N THR A 505 -12.52 -21.01 -8.23
CA THR A 505 -12.75 -20.89 -6.78
C THR A 505 -13.69 -21.95 -6.21
N ALA A 506 -14.49 -22.62 -7.06
CA ALA A 506 -15.32 -23.76 -6.65
C ALA A 506 -14.49 -25.06 -6.41
N ARG A 507 -13.23 -25.13 -6.89
CA ARG A 507 -12.40 -26.32 -6.74
C ARG A 507 -11.87 -26.46 -5.31
N PRO A 508 -12.02 -27.63 -4.65
CA PRO A 508 -11.58 -27.81 -3.24
C PRO A 508 -10.09 -27.51 -3.01
N GLU A 509 -9.25 -27.88 -3.96
CA GLU A 509 -7.80 -27.61 -3.88
C GLU A 509 -7.49 -26.10 -3.91
N VAL A 510 -8.19 -25.36 -4.75
CA VAL A 510 -8.05 -23.89 -4.84
C VAL A 510 -8.55 -23.22 -3.58
N GLN A 511 -9.70 -23.67 -3.03
CA GLN A 511 -10.23 -23.16 -1.75
C GLN A 511 -9.24 -23.38 -0.61
N ARG A 512 -8.60 -24.56 -0.55
CA ARG A 512 -7.55 -24.85 0.43
C ARG A 512 -6.37 -23.88 0.32
N LEU A 513 -5.89 -23.61 -0.90
CA LEU A 513 -4.78 -22.68 -1.13
C LEU A 513 -5.16 -21.24 -0.77
N ILE A 514 -6.41 -20.83 -1.03
CA ILE A 514 -6.92 -19.52 -0.63
C ILE A 514 -7.01 -19.43 0.90
N ALA A 515 -7.59 -20.42 1.54
CA ALA A 515 -7.73 -20.46 3.01
C ALA A 515 -6.40 -20.47 3.75
N SER A 516 -5.36 -21.12 3.19
CA SER A 516 -4.00 -21.12 3.73
C SER A 516 -3.18 -19.87 3.41
N GLY A 517 -3.75 -18.87 2.69
CA GLY A 517 -3.05 -17.66 2.28
C GLY A 517 -2.01 -17.86 1.18
N ARG A 518 -1.94 -19.05 0.56
CA ARG A 518 -0.97 -19.38 -0.49
C ARG A 518 -1.41 -18.96 -1.89
N LEU A 519 -2.69 -18.61 -2.06
CA LEU A 519 -3.24 -18.16 -3.34
C LEU A 519 -4.20 -16.99 -3.12
N LYS A 520 -3.98 -15.91 -3.87
CA LYS A 520 -4.91 -14.79 -3.99
C LYS A 520 -5.33 -14.64 -5.45
N ILE A 521 -6.63 -14.71 -5.69
CA ILE A 521 -7.20 -14.51 -7.02
C ILE A 521 -7.95 -13.18 -7.01
N PHE A 522 -7.62 -12.29 -7.93
CA PHE A 522 -8.39 -11.07 -8.19
C PHE A 522 -9.38 -11.33 -9.33
N ARG A 523 -10.58 -10.77 -9.18
CA ARG A 523 -11.55 -10.74 -10.28
C ARG A 523 -11.20 -9.59 -11.22
N SER A 524 -11.13 -9.86 -12.52
CA SER A 524 -10.85 -8.85 -13.52
C SER A 524 -11.92 -7.76 -13.56
N ILE A 525 -11.49 -6.52 -13.72
CA ILE A 525 -12.38 -5.36 -13.89
C ILE A 525 -12.86 -5.20 -15.34
N VAL A 526 -12.07 -5.68 -16.28
CA VAL A 526 -12.39 -5.72 -17.72
C VAL A 526 -11.56 -6.79 -18.40
N ASN A 527 -12.18 -7.47 -19.36
CA ASN A 527 -11.53 -8.45 -20.21
C ASN A 527 -11.45 -7.92 -21.64
N LEU A 528 -10.36 -8.25 -22.33
CA LEU A 528 -10.19 -8.03 -23.75
C LEU A 528 -9.92 -9.36 -24.43
N ASP A 529 -10.70 -9.66 -25.47
CA ASP A 529 -10.46 -10.80 -26.34
C ASP A 529 -9.33 -10.48 -27.32
N PHE A 530 -8.42 -11.40 -27.52
CA PHE A 530 -7.38 -11.29 -28.53
C PHE A 530 -7.78 -12.06 -29.78
N PRO A 531 -8.33 -11.39 -30.84
CA PRO A 531 -8.95 -12.05 -31.97
C PRO A 531 -8.04 -12.97 -32.77
N GLN A 532 -6.73 -12.78 -32.68
CA GLN A 532 -5.72 -13.57 -33.39
C GLN A 532 -5.32 -14.84 -32.62
N TYR A 533 -5.80 -15.02 -31.40
CA TYR A 533 -5.46 -16.16 -30.56
C TYR A 533 -6.73 -16.69 -29.90
N ASP A 534 -7.27 -17.75 -30.48
CA ASP A 534 -8.55 -18.33 -30.05
C ASP A 534 -8.46 -18.76 -28.57
N GLY A 535 -9.34 -18.20 -27.72
CA GLY A 535 -9.39 -18.48 -26.28
C GLY A 535 -8.41 -17.69 -25.39
N LEU A 536 -7.64 -16.72 -25.91
CA LEU A 536 -6.80 -15.85 -25.07
C LEU A 536 -7.58 -14.58 -24.68
N GLU A 537 -7.95 -14.50 -23.41
CA GLU A 537 -8.50 -13.30 -22.81
C GLU A 537 -7.42 -12.57 -21.99
N ILE A 538 -7.33 -11.25 -22.15
CA ILE A 538 -6.48 -10.38 -21.32
C ILE A 538 -7.32 -9.84 -20.17
N HIS A 539 -6.92 -10.14 -18.93
CA HIS A 539 -7.62 -9.78 -17.70
C HIS A 539 -6.94 -8.60 -17.01
N PHE A 540 -7.64 -7.50 -16.80
CA PHE A 540 -7.08 -6.34 -16.08
C PHE A 540 -7.43 -6.40 -14.59
N PRO A 541 -6.43 -6.44 -13.69
CA PRO A 541 -6.67 -6.52 -12.25
C PRO A 541 -7.13 -5.17 -11.68
N PRO A 542 -7.87 -5.19 -10.55
CA PRO A 542 -8.19 -3.99 -9.77
C PRO A 542 -6.93 -3.48 -9.07
N PHE A 543 -6.34 -2.40 -9.58
CA PHE A 543 -5.00 -1.97 -9.17
C PHE A 543 -4.92 -1.51 -7.71
N LEU A 544 -5.89 -0.73 -7.22
CA LEU A 544 -5.86 -0.24 -5.84
C LEU A 544 -6.03 -1.38 -4.83
N GLU A 545 -6.90 -2.34 -5.12
CA GLU A 545 -7.10 -3.54 -4.28
C GLU A 545 -5.87 -4.46 -4.31
N LEU A 546 -5.18 -4.56 -5.46
CA LEU A 546 -3.90 -5.28 -5.55
C LEU A 546 -2.83 -4.60 -4.70
N LEU A 547 -2.72 -3.28 -4.79
CA LEU A 547 -1.77 -2.47 -4.04
C LEU A 547 -2.00 -2.60 -2.53
N GLU A 548 -3.26 -2.48 -2.08
CA GLU A 548 -3.66 -2.66 -0.68
C GLU A 548 -3.36 -4.07 -0.18
N TYR A 549 -3.69 -5.09 -0.97
CA TYR A 549 -3.40 -6.47 -0.61
C TYR A 549 -1.88 -6.72 -0.41
N LEU A 550 -1.07 -6.26 -1.36
CA LEU A 550 0.39 -6.43 -1.30
C LEU A 550 1.00 -5.73 -0.08
N GLN A 551 0.53 -4.52 0.22
CA GLN A 551 0.98 -3.77 1.38
C GLN A 551 0.58 -4.44 2.70
N ARG A 552 -0.69 -4.83 2.86
CA ARG A 552 -1.20 -5.46 4.10
C ARG A 552 -0.57 -6.83 4.37
N SER A 553 -0.21 -7.56 3.32
CA SER A 553 0.44 -8.87 3.43
C SER A 553 1.91 -8.78 3.81
N GLY A 554 2.54 -7.59 3.74
CA GLY A 554 3.91 -7.38 4.20
C GLY A 554 4.97 -8.15 3.41
N PHE A 555 4.75 -8.42 2.12
CA PHE A 555 5.72 -9.13 1.30
C PHE A 555 7.05 -8.40 1.21
N THR A 556 8.14 -9.14 1.35
CA THR A 556 9.51 -8.61 1.29
C THR A 556 10.10 -8.70 -0.10
N ARG A 557 9.70 -9.69 -0.89
CA ARG A 557 10.16 -9.90 -2.27
C ARG A 557 8.99 -10.23 -3.19
N MET A 558 9.10 -9.79 -4.44
CA MET A 558 8.13 -10.13 -5.50
C MET A 558 8.84 -10.77 -6.68
N GLN A 559 8.30 -11.89 -7.12
CA GLN A 559 8.67 -12.50 -8.39
C GLN A 559 7.55 -12.33 -9.40
N VAL A 560 7.84 -11.74 -10.55
CA VAL A 560 6.92 -11.64 -11.68
C VAL A 560 7.21 -12.74 -12.67
N SER A 561 6.26 -13.63 -12.86
CA SER A 561 6.45 -14.82 -13.70
C SER A 561 6.11 -14.55 -15.17
N THR A 562 5.16 -13.64 -15.42
CA THR A 562 4.72 -13.28 -16.76
C THR A 562 4.61 -11.77 -16.92
N PRO A 563 5.02 -11.20 -18.05
CA PRO A 563 4.90 -9.77 -18.34
C PRO A 563 3.50 -9.38 -18.84
N GLY A 564 2.46 -10.04 -18.35
CA GLY A 564 1.07 -9.74 -18.67
C GLY A 564 0.50 -8.62 -17.80
N THR A 565 -0.81 -8.45 -17.81
CA THR A 565 -1.50 -7.33 -17.14
C THR A 565 -1.33 -7.32 -15.63
N ILE A 566 -1.47 -8.49 -14.97
CA ILE A 566 -1.26 -8.56 -13.52
C ILE A 566 0.24 -8.49 -13.18
N GLY A 567 1.11 -9.00 -14.06
CA GLY A 567 2.56 -8.90 -13.90
C GLY A 567 3.02 -7.44 -13.92
N VAL A 568 2.54 -6.64 -14.87
CA VAL A 568 2.83 -5.19 -14.94
C VAL A 568 2.22 -4.45 -13.76
N ALA A 569 0.95 -4.72 -13.41
CA ALA A 569 0.30 -4.09 -12.27
C ALA A 569 1.03 -4.42 -10.96
N GLY A 570 1.43 -5.68 -10.77
CA GLY A 570 2.25 -6.12 -9.63
C GLY A 570 3.60 -5.40 -9.57
N LEU A 571 4.30 -5.29 -10.71
CA LEU A 571 5.57 -4.56 -10.78
C LEU A 571 5.41 -3.07 -10.45
N MET A 572 4.36 -2.42 -10.96
CA MET A 572 4.04 -1.02 -10.61
C MET A 572 3.77 -0.90 -9.11
N ALA A 573 2.95 -1.78 -8.54
CA ALA A 573 2.68 -1.80 -7.11
C ALA A 573 3.95 -2.04 -6.29
N ALA A 574 4.82 -2.97 -6.71
CA ALA A 574 6.09 -3.24 -6.05
C ALA A 574 7.02 -2.02 -6.04
N LYS A 575 7.05 -1.23 -7.13
CA LYS A 575 7.83 0.02 -7.17
C LYS A 575 7.27 1.08 -6.23
N VAL A 576 5.95 1.22 -6.14
CA VAL A 576 5.31 2.12 -5.17
C VAL A 576 5.61 1.68 -3.73
N LEU A 577 5.52 0.38 -3.47
CA LEU A 577 5.78 -0.23 -2.16
C LEU A 577 7.26 -0.46 -1.87
N GLN A 578 8.17 -0.15 -2.80
CA GLN A 578 9.61 -0.40 -2.71
C GLN A 578 9.97 -1.86 -2.38
N ILE A 579 9.19 -2.83 -2.88
CA ILE A 579 9.46 -4.26 -2.75
C ILE A 579 10.55 -4.66 -3.74
N GLU A 580 11.54 -5.45 -3.31
CA GLU A 580 12.57 -6.01 -4.20
C GLU A 580 11.92 -6.93 -5.23
N THR A 581 12.27 -6.76 -6.51
CA THR A 581 11.59 -7.42 -7.62
C THR A 581 12.50 -8.31 -8.42
N SER A 582 12.03 -9.52 -8.75
CA SER A 582 12.63 -10.39 -9.75
C SER A 582 11.63 -10.75 -10.83
N ALA A 583 12.10 -11.02 -12.03
CA ALA A 583 11.25 -11.55 -13.08
C ALA A 583 11.90 -12.74 -13.79
N THR A 584 11.09 -13.73 -14.17
CA THR A 584 11.58 -14.91 -14.86
C THR A 584 11.21 -14.86 -16.35
N TYR A 585 12.21 -15.07 -17.21
CA TYR A 585 11.98 -15.25 -18.63
C TYR A 585 11.53 -16.68 -18.92
N HIS A 586 10.24 -16.88 -19.09
CA HIS A 586 9.65 -18.20 -19.34
C HIS A 586 9.36 -18.47 -20.82
N THR A 587 8.96 -17.43 -21.58
CA THR A 587 8.37 -17.57 -22.92
C THR A 587 8.94 -16.50 -23.85
N SER A 588 9.30 -16.90 -25.06
CA SER A 588 9.74 -16.00 -26.12
C SER A 588 8.53 -15.34 -26.80
N PHE A 589 7.85 -14.43 -26.09
CA PHE A 589 6.67 -13.73 -26.59
C PHE A 589 6.87 -13.06 -27.96
N PRO A 590 8.02 -12.42 -28.28
CA PRO A 590 8.23 -11.82 -29.60
C PRO A 590 8.15 -12.82 -30.74
N GLU A 591 8.74 -14.01 -30.59
CA GLU A 591 8.69 -15.08 -31.58
C GLU A 591 7.27 -15.64 -31.73
N TYR A 592 6.49 -15.71 -30.64
CA TYR A 592 5.07 -16.08 -30.73
C TYR A 592 4.28 -15.03 -31.52
N VAL A 593 4.49 -13.74 -31.24
CA VAL A 593 3.81 -12.66 -31.95
C VAL A 593 4.14 -12.71 -33.44
N GLU A 594 5.43 -12.91 -33.82
CA GLU A 594 5.83 -13.08 -35.22
C GLU A 594 5.15 -14.27 -35.88
N ASN A 595 5.17 -15.45 -35.25
CA ASN A 595 4.59 -16.67 -35.78
C ASN A 595 3.09 -16.57 -36.01
N TYR A 596 2.35 -15.85 -35.15
CA TYR A 596 0.91 -15.72 -35.27
C TYR A 596 0.45 -14.54 -36.14
N THR A 597 1.18 -13.41 -36.11
CA THR A 597 0.77 -12.21 -36.85
C THR A 597 1.50 -12.05 -38.18
N ARG A 598 2.67 -12.67 -38.35
CA ARG A 598 3.61 -12.48 -39.46
C ARG A 598 4.01 -11.00 -39.65
N ASP A 599 3.98 -10.22 -38.56
CA ASP A 599 4.29 -8.78 -38.55
C ASP A 599 5.60 -8.52 -37.79
N ILE A 600 6.66 -8.24 -38.54
CA ILE A 600 7.99 -7.94 -38.01
C ILE A 600 7.99 -6.66 -37.15
N SER A 601 7.13 -5.69 -37.48
CA SER A 601 7.03 -4.43 -36.71
C SER A 601 6.44 -4.71 -35.32
N LEU A 602 5.48 -5.61 -35.24
CA LEU A 602 4.87 -6.02 -34.00
C LEU A 602 5.82 -6.87 -33.14
N GLU A 603 6.62 -7.75 -33.78
CA GLU A 603 7.72 -8.45 -33.09
C GLU A 603 8.72 -7.48 -32.48
N ALA A 604 9.18 -6.49 -33.26
CA ALA A 604 10.13 -5.49 -32.79
C ALA A 604 9.57 -4.65 -31.61
N LEU A 605 8.27 -4.29 -31.67
CA LEU A 605 7.60 -3.61 -30.57
C LEU A 605 7.52 -4.50 -29.32
N THR A 606 7.23 -5.78 -29.49
CA THR A 606 7.18 -6.75 -28.40
C THR A 606 8.56 -6.92 -27.75
N TRP A 607 9.64 -6.96 -28.53
CA TRP A 607 11.01 -6.94 -27.97
C TRP A 607 11.30 -5.70 -27.14
N ARG A 608 10.92 -4.51 -27.63
CA ARG A 608 11.09 -3.26 -26.87
C ARG A 608 10.32 -3.30 -25.55
N TYR A 609 9.09 -3.79 -25.57
CA TYR A 609 8.25 -3.98 -24.38
C TYR A 609 8.94 -4.95 -23.39
N MET A 610 9.38 -6.11 -23.84
CA MET A 610 10.04 -7.13 -23.01
C MET A 610 11.32 -6.59 -22.36
N ILE A 611 12.15 -5.90 -23.14
CA ILE A 611 13.40 -5.32 -22.64
C ILE A 611 13.10 -4.22 -21.61
N LEU A 612 12.12 -3.34 -21.86
CA LEU A 612 11.69 -2.33 -20.89
C LEU A 612 11.20 -2.98 -19.60
N PHE A 613 10.36 -4.01 -19.69
CA PHE A 613 9.85 -4.76 -18.55
C PHE A 613 11.00 -5.37 -17.71
N TYR A 614 11.92 -6.10 -18.34
CA TYR A 614 13.05 -6.70 -17.62
C TYR A 614 14.08 -5.67 -17.10
N HIS A 615 14.17 -4.50 -17.71
CA HIS A 615 14.94 -3.39 -17.14
C HIS A 615 14.31 -2.83 -15.86
N SER A 616 13.00 -2.91 -15.73
CA SER A 616 12.28 -2.34 -14.59
C SER A 616 12.34 -3.18 -13.32
N VAL A 617 12.74 -4.46 -13.37
CA VAL A 617 12.93 -5.32 -12.19
C VAL A 617 14.38 -5.22 -11.67
N ASP A 618 14.61 -5.63 -10.42
CA ASP A 618 15.95 -5.58 -9.81
C ASP A 618 16.82 -6.77 -10.26
N GLU A 619 16.21 -7.93 -10.49
CA GLU A 619 16.88 -9.17 -10.90
C GLU A 619 16.09 -9.88 -12.02
N VAL A 620 16.81 -10.48 -12.98
CA VAL A 620 16.20 -11.29 -14.05
C VAL A 620 16.68 -12.73 -13.95
N VAL A 621 15.74 -13.66 -13.94
CA VAL A 621 15.98 -15.11 -13.91
C VAL A 621 15.75 -15.67 -15.31
N VAL A 622 16.71 -16.41 -15.84
CA VAL A 622 16.65 -17.02 -17.17
C VAL A 622 16.92 -18.53 -17.11
N PRO A 623 16.32 -19.32 -18.02
CA PRO A 623 16.45 -20.78 -17.97
C PRO A 623 17.75 -21.32 -18.54
N SER A 624 18.56 -20.50 -19.24
CA SER A 624 19.80 -20.97 -19.85
C SER A 624 20.76 -19.83 -20.21
N ARG A 625 22.02 -20.18 -20.43
CA ARG A 625 23.06 -19.25 -20.95
C ARG A 625 22.73 -18.72 -22.34
N PHE A 626 22.03 -19.50 -23.15
CA PHE A 626 21.57 -19.07 -24.47
C PHE A 626 20.61 -17.91 -24.37
N ILE A 627 19.58 -18.02 -23.53
CA ILE A 627 18.61 -16.95 -23.31
C ILE A 627 19.26 -15.72 -22.66
N ALA A 628 20.23 -15.92 -21.76
CA ALA A 628 21.00 -14.80 -21.20
C ALA A 628 21.70 -13.99 -22.29
N ARG A 629 22.36 -14.66 -23.25
CA ARG A 629 23.02 -14.03 -24.40
C ARG A 629 22.01 -13.32 -25.30
N LEU A 630 20.92 -14.00 -25.66
CA LEU A 630 19.89 -13.45 -26.52
C LEU A 630 19.33 -12.13 -25.92
N LEU A 631 18.99 -12.10 -24.64
CA LEU A 631 18.49 -10.89 -23.98
C LEU A 631 19.53 -9.77 -23.99
N HIS A 632 20.81 -10.12 -23.79
CA HIS A 632 21.89 -9.15 -23.86
C HIS A 632 22.05 -8.56 -25.28
N GLU A 633 21.99 -9.40 -26.33
CA GLU A 633 22.03 -9.00 -27.74
C GLU A 633 20.86 -8.08 -28.10
N ARG A 634 19.66 -8.35 -27.52
CA ARG A 634 18.47 -7.53 -27.68
C ARG A 634 18.45 -6.24 -26.81
N GLY A 635 19.53 -5.98 -26.06
CA GLY A 635 19.75 -4.71 -25.35
C GLY A 635 19.53 -4.74 -23.86
N LEU A 636 19.26 -5.90 -23.23
CA LEU A 636 19.13 -5.98 -21.78
C LEU A 636 20.52 -5.77 -21.12
N ARG A 637 20.66 -4.69 -20.34
CA ARG A 637 21.87 -4.33 -19.59
C ARG A 637 21.64 -4.46 -18.09
N LYS A 638 21.58 -5.68 -17.58
CA LYS A 638 21.35 -5.97 -16.14
C LYS A 638 22.61 -6.56 -15.50
N ARG A 639 22.96 -6.07 -14.30
CA ARG A 639 24.04 -6.61 -13.47
C ARG A 639 23.66 -7.92 -12.78
N LYS A 640 22.40 -8.04 -12.36
CA LYS A 640 21.87 -9.26 -11.70
C LYS A 640 21.03 -10.06 -12.70
N LEU A 641 21.67 -10.99 -13.37
CA LEU A 641 21.04 -11.98 -14.23
C LEU A 641 21.39 -13.36 -13.70
N LEU A 642 20.39 -14.10 -13.23
CA LEU A 642 20.57 -15.45 -12.68
C LEU A 642 20.15 -16.49 -13.71
N ILE A 643 20.98 -17.52 -13.85
CA ILE A 643 20.63 -18.70 -14.62
C ILE A 643 20.08 -19.73 -13.65
N LEU A 644 18.82 -20.10 -13.83
CA LEU A 644 18.15 -21.13 -13.05
C LEU A 644 17.64 -22.21 -13.99
N ASP A 645 18.33 -23.35 -13.97
CA ASP A 645 17.93 -24.50 -14.76
C ASP A 645 16.55 -25.01 -14.32
N ARG A 646 15.76 -25.44 -15.31
CA ARG A 646 14.46 -26.02 -15.03
C ARG A 646 14.63 -27.42 -14.44
N TRP A 647 13.90 -27.68 -13.36
CA TRP A 647 13.86 -28.96 -12.68
C TRP A 647 12.84 -29.89 -13.33
N VAL A 648 13.08 -31.18 -13.19
CA VAL A 648 12.19 -32.24 -13.60
C VAL A 648 11.92 -33.16 -12.42
N ASP A 649 10.74 -33.74 -12.38
CA ASP A 649 10.35 -34.73 -11.40
C ASP A 649 11.04 -36.07 -11.72
N LEU A 650 12.13 -36.34 -11.02
CA LEU A 650 12.95 -37.54 -11.24
C LEU A 650 12.27 -38.85 -10.79
N GLU A 651 11.32 -38.75 -9.87
CA GLU A 651 10.52 -39.91 -9.44
C GLU A 651 9.52 -40.31 -10.55
N ARG A 652 8.82 -39.35 -11.10
CA ARG A 652 7.84 -39.55 -12.17
C ARG A 652 8.48 -39.91 -13.51
N PHE A 653 9.58 -39.24 -13.87
CA PHE A 653 10.29 -39.43 -15.14
C PHE A 653 11.58 -40.23 -14.91
N HIS A 654 11.44 -41.46 -14.40
CA HIS A 654 12.57 -42.33 -14.11
C HIS A 654 12.62 -43.53 -15.06
N PRO A 655 13.80 -43.95 -15.56
CA PRO A 655 13.93 -45.13 -16.44
C PRO A 655 13.29 -46.42 -15.87
N ARG A 656 13.12 -46.55 -14.55
CA ARG A 656 12.45 -47.69 -13.89
C ARG A 656 11.00 -47.90 -14.34
N HIS A 657 10.36 -46.82 -14.88
CA HIS A 657 8.98 -46.90 -15.37
C HIS A 657 8.88 -47.43 -16.80
N ARG A 658 10.01 -47.75 -17.44
CA ARG A 658 10.01 -48.39 -18.75
C ARG A 658 9.43 -49.79 -18.66
N THR A 659 8.37 -50.01 -19.40
CA THR A 659 7.68 -51.34 -19.46
C THR A 659 7.74 -51.88 -20.88
N ALA A 660 8.06 -53.14 -21.04
CA ALA A 660 7.95 -53.84 -22.31
C ALA A 660 6.44 -53.94 -22.74
N GLY A 661 6.15 -53.91 -24.01
CA GLY A 661 4.79 -53.99 -24.50
C GLY A 661 3.94 -52.77 -24.26
N TYR A 662 4.53 -51.61 -23.86
CA TYR A 662 3.78 -50.36 -23.63
C TYR A 662 3.05 -49.90 -24.88
N TRP A 663 3.76 -49.85 -26.00
CA TRP A 663 3.21 -49.33 -27.25
C TRP A 663 2.25 -50.33 -27.92
N ALA A 664 2.46 -51.62 -27.72
CA ALA A 664 1.52 -52.66 -28.17
C ALA A 664 0.12 -52.46 -27.57
N ARG A 665 0.05 -52.07 -26.29
CA ARG A 665 -1.21 -51.74 -25.59
C ARG A 665 -1.91 -50.49 -26.15
N HIS A 666 -1.18 -49.67 -26.89
CA HIS A 666 -1.70 -48.50 -27.59
C HIS A 666 -1.87 -48.74 -29.10
N GLY A 667 -1.98 -50.01 -29.54
CA GLY A 667 -2.27 -50.35 -30.90
C GLY A 667 -1.09 -50.37 -31.87
N ILE A 668 0.16 -50.24 -31.36
CA ILE A 668 1.36 -50.31 -32.19
C ILE A 668 1.90 -51.74 -32.12
N ALA A 669 1.53 -52.55 -33.15
CA ALA A 669 2.03 -53.89 -33.30
C ALA A 669 3.54 -53.92 -33.59
N ASN A 670 4.21 -55.03 -33.31
CA ASN A 670 5.64 -55.24 -33.55
C ASN A 670 6.58 -54.15 -32.95
N GLU A 671 6.24 -53.62 -31.79
CA GLU A 671 6.91 -52.48 -31.19
C GLU A 671 8.44 -52.70 -31.02
N ALA A 672 8.87 -53.96 -30.88
CA ALA A 672 10.29 -54.30 -30.71
C ALA A 672 11.12 -54.04 -31.99
N GLU A 673 10.49 -54.13 -33.17
CA GLU A 673 11.14 -53.96 -34.47
C GLU A 673 11.15 -52.51 -34.97
N LEU A 674 10.32 -51.66 -34.34
CA LEU A 674 10.15 -50.28 -34.78
C LEU A 674 11.09 -49.31 -34.10
N VAL A 675 11.61 -48.38 -34.91
CA VAL A 675 12.33 -47.17 -34.40
C VAL A 675 11.28 -46.08 -34.17
N LYS A 676 10.98 -45.82 -32.91
CA LYS A 676 9.93 -44.91 -32.52
C LYS A 676 10.44 -43.49 -32.32
N PHE A 677 9.93 -42.53 -33.10
CA PHE A 677 10.07 -41.10 -32.91
C PHE A 677 8.84 -40.60 -32.18
N VAL A 678 9.02 -39.99 -31.00
CA VAL A 678 7.90 -39.54 -30.18
C VAL A 678 7.94 -38.03 -30.07
N TYR A 679 6.87 -37.37 -30.56
CA TYR A 679 6.61 -35.97 -30.31
C TYR A 679 5.60 -35.88 -29.16
N VAL A 680 5.89 -34.99 -28.18
CA VAL A 680 5.00 -34.69 -27.03
C VAL A 680 4.86 -33.19 -26.93
N GLY A 681 3.65 -32.65 -27.12
CA GLY A 681 3.40 -31.22 -27.03
C GLY A 681 2.09 -30.79 -27.71
N ARG A 682 1.74 -29.49 -27.55
CA ARG A 682 0.58 -28.92 -28.26
C ARG A 682 0.78 -29.02 -29.77
N LEU A 683 -0.33 -29.20 -30.49
CA LEU A 683 -0.33 -29.27 -31.97
C LEU A 683 -0.45 -27.86 -32.57
N GLY A 684 0.30 -26.87 -32.04
CA GLY A 684 0.29 -25.48 -32.49
C GLY A 684 1.20 -25.21 -33.68
N ALA A 685 0.93 -24.13 -34.41
CA ALA A 685 1.72 -23.70 -35.57
C ALA A 685 3.18 -23.44 -35.25
N GLU A 686 3.48 -22.96 -34.02
CA GLU A 686 4.82 -22.68 -33.50
C GLU A 686 5.69 -23.94 -33.34
N LYS A 687 5.11 -25.14 -33.39
CA LYS A 687 5.82 -26.42 -33.29
C LYS A 687 6.27 -26.97 -34.63
N ASN A 688 5.91 -26.30 -35.70
CA ASN A 688 6.30 -26.65 -37.08
C ASN A 688 6.03 -28.14 -37.45
N LEU A 689 4.83 -28.63 -37.11
CA LEU A 689 4.46 -30.03 -37.30
C LEU A 689 4.47 -30.45 -38.76
N ALA A 690 4.29 -29.51 -39.70
CA ALA A 690 4.41 -29.77 -41.14
C ALA A 690 5.83 -30.25 -41.50
N LEU A 691 6.84 -29.53 -40.97
CA LEU A 691 8.26 -29.93 -41.17
C LEU A 691 8.55 -31.30 -40.53
N LEU A 692 7.99 -31.56 -39.32
CA LEU A 692 8.12 -32.86 -38.66
C LEU A 692 7.51 -33.99 -39.54
N ALA A 693 6.33 -33.75 -40.11
CA ALA A 693 5.66 -34.72 -40.99
C ALA A 693 6.48 -34.98 -42.29
N ASP A 694 7.06 -33.95 -42.90
CA ASP A 694 7.88 -34.08 -44.11
C ASP A 694 9.18 -34.79 -43.79
N ALA A 695 9.84 -34.46 -42.69
CA ALA A 695 11.04 -35.16 -42.21
C ALA A 695 10.76 -36.65 -41.94
N TYR A 696 9.61 -36.93 -41.31
CA TYR A 696 9.19 -38.31 -41.04
C TYR A 696 8.94 -39.09 -42.33
N ARG A 697 8.23 -38.52 -43.32
CA ARG A 697 8.01 -39.17 -44.63
C ARG A 697 9.32 -39.52 -45.30
N ALA A 698 10.31 -38.60 -45.26
CA ALA A 698 11.63 -38.85 -45.87
C ALA A 698 12.41 -39.94 -45.14
N VAL A 699 12.34 -40.02 -43.81
CA VAL A 699 12.98 -41.09 -43.04
C VAL A 699 12.26 -42.42 -43.25
N HIS A 700 10.96 -42.46 -43.18
CA HIS A 700 10.17 -43.69 -43.36
C HIS A 700 10.31 -44.30 -44.76
N ALA A 701 10.47 -43.49 -45.80
CA ALA A 701 10.77 -43.93 -47.15
C ALA A 701 12.11 -44.69 -47.28
N ARG A 702 13.08 -44.36 -46.38
CA ARG A 702 14.41 -45.00 -46.34
C ARG A 702 14.46 -46.20 -45.40
N ASP A 703 13.72 -46.13 -44.29
CA ASP A 703 13.63 -47.17 -43.27
C ASP A 703 12.16 -47.32 -42.82
N PRO A 704 11.47 -48.33 -43.33
CA PRO A 704 10.03 -48.59 -42.99
C PRO A 704 9.85 -48.90 -41.49
N ARG A 705 10.89 -49.21 -40.75
CA ARG A 705 10.77 -49.40 -39.28
C ARG A 705 10.59 -48.10 -38.52
N ALA A 706 10.89 -46.95 -39.15
CA ALA A 706 10.63 -45.65 -38.54
C ALA A 706 9.10 -45.46 -38.30
N HIS A 707 8.72 -45.11 -37.08
CA HIS A 707 7.33 -44.90 -36.70
C HIS A 707 7.21 -43.60 -35.89
N LEU A 708 6.36 -42.68 -36.35
CA LEU A 708 6.11 -41.41 -35.64
C LEU A 708 4.89 -41.52 -34.74
N ILE A 709 5.07 -41.19 -33.49
CA ILE A 709 4.02 -41.14 -32.47
C ILE A 709 3.84 -39.69 -32.06
N VAL A 710 2.63 -39.16 -32.19
CA VAL A 710 2.31 -37.77 -31.82
C VAL A 710 1.34 -37.82 -30.66
N ILE A 711 1.77 -37.18 -29.52
CA ILE A 711 0.99 -37.12 -28.30
C ILE A 711 0.76 -35.63 -27.95
N GLY A 712 -0.51 -35.20 -27.95
CA GLY A 712 -0.89 -33.84 -27.59
C GLY A 712 -2.24 -33.43 -28.17
N ASP A 713 -2.71 -32.27 -27.71
CA ASP A 713 -3.92 -31.60 -28.16
C ASP A 713 -3.55 -30.30 -28.89
N GLY A 714 -4.42 -29.81 -29.77
CA GLY A 714 -4.18 -28.57 -30.51
C GLY A 714 -5.43 -27.80 -30.81
#